data_48efcae9832590bec36db77662a23379
#
_entry.id   48efcae9832590bec36db77662a23379
#
_cell.length_a   1.000
_cell.length_b   1.000
_cell.length_c   1.000
_cell.angle_alpha   90.00
_cell.angle_beta   90.00
_cell.angle_gamma   90.00
#
_symmetry.space_group_name_H-M   'P 1'
#
loop_
_entity.id
_entity.type
_entity.pdbx_description
1 polymer ?
#
loop_
_entity_poly.entity_id
_entity_poly.type
_entity_poly.pdbx_seq_one_letter_code
_entity_poly.pdbx_strand_id
1 'polypeptide(L)'
;MIFANNLRKNYGTLEVINDTTLKLPKKGMVAFLGESGSGKTTLVNVLGGLDSYKSGSISYDDTKFLKYQMDKVDTYRRNHFGYIFQNYNILEDKTVSENLLLALHIIGIYDEKECEKRIKNALEAVGLYKFRKKLAGALSGGQMQRVSIARALVKHNDVIIADEPTGNLDSESTRQIIRILKKLSINSLIILVTHDISLANTYADYIYHIKDGKISDYKELSNSEVLENKGINDVYLGDLKKEEIINDSLRLTIHKETENKLEVEIYEHDGVYYLKSTSPLKLEYQNLKLHEGKYEAKQVKSEDFNYHDDNYLNITSKNVGRLWHSIKEETSLFFKGKLKSKIFKFAFFLIGIIFMIINIMLISNSDDFSAQINADPNVFDLSNDYSADSESFNHDVSDAIDNNYIANISKNENYSDHFMIYMNLSIRTIVYINTECYNVSMIEGKLYNGRMPTNANEVVITTEIADKFIDSTQLNNYEELIGLKVNDYTICGLVKSDKKYIYRMNSYDNLSSTYEIESTSYPMKSVNDNISLRNGRLPKKLTEVLVSYNIFKQYKLNVGDKLESGDYICGVVADGDGCVYALEERCLINNASTSGLQCTVNNSEKLNEYKSIIPVNYYQIRYQNKLDDYNETKYVYFAIEAVLLVICAIYTFFTMKSRMLQDIYEIGVRRELGQKRKSIIGKYALRSFMTITLTMMLGYIISNLIYGYIAVKVNSLGGYLPSVLVSASTYYLILIIYGVGILFGIIPVLGLLRKTPAQIVSKYDI
;
A
#
# COMPACT_ATOMS: atom_id res chain seq x y z
N MET A 1 28.44 -27.27 -24.01
CA MET A 1 28.13 -27.59 -25.45
C MET A 1 26.67 -27.19 -25.71
N ILE A 2 26.42 -26.48 -26.82
CA ILE A 2 25.04 -26.09 -27.21
C ILE A 2 24.63 -27.00 -28.38
N PHE A 3 23.46 -27.64 -28.23
CA PHE A 3 22.87 -28.46 -29.29
C PHE A 3 21.45 -27.98 -29.54
N ALA A 4 21.17 -27.60 -30.78
CA ALA A 4 19.85 -27.23 -31.25
C ALA A 4 19.35 -28.29 -32.23
N ASN A 5 18.10 -28.72 -32.09
CA ASN A 5 17.51 -29.76 -32.92
C ASN A 5 16.16 -29.29 -33.47
N ASN A 6 16.05 -29.32 -34.82
CA ASN A 6 14.83 -28.97 -35.57
C ASN A 6 14.17 -27.68 -35.14
N LEU A 7 14.98 -26.64 -34.90
CA LEU A 7 14.49 -25.31 -34.47
C LEU A 7 13.68 -24.64 -35.57
N ARG A 8 12.51 -24.09 -35.16
CA ARG A 8 11.67 -23.24 -36.00
C ARG A 8 11.26 -21.98 -35.25
N LYS A 9 11.30 -20.83 -35.93
CA LYS A 9 10.88 -19.53 -35.41
C LYS A 9 10.12 -18.74 -36.47
N ASN A 10 8.99 -18.19 -36.04
CA ASN A 10 8.16 -17.32 -36.90
C ASN A 10 7.92 -15.97 -36.21
N TYR A 11 7.82 -14.90 -37.00
CA TYR A 11 7.25 -13.63 -36.65
C TYR A 11 5.98 -13.40 -37.45
N GLY A 12 4.84 -13.60 -36.83
CA GLY A 12 3.56 -13.64 -37.53
C GLY A 12 3.54 -14.79 -38.54
N THR A 13 3.37 -14.49 -39.82
CA THR A 13 3.37 -15.45 -40.94
C THR A 13 4.77 -15.75 -41.49
N LEU A 14 5.76 -14.88 -41.21
CA LEU A 14 7.12 -15.02 -41.72
C LEU A 14 7.92 -16.08 -40.94
N GLU A 15 8.35 -17.15 -41.57
CA GLU A 15 9.26 -18.14 -41.00
C GLU A 15 10.71 -17.67 -41.17
N VAL A 16 11.42 -17.41 -40.05
CA VAL A 16 12.78 -16.85 -40.05
C VAL A 16 13.82 -17.91 -39.71
N ILE A 17 13.48 -18.92 -38.90
CA ILE A 17 14.32 -20.09 -38.67
C ILE A 17 13.50 -21.30 -39.11
N ASN A 18 14.04 -22.08 -40.03
CA ASN A 18 13.35 -23.18 -40.68
C ASN A 18 14.14 -24.49 -40.51
N ASP A 19 13.67 -25.30 -39.55
CA ASP A 19 14.16 -26.66 -39.28
C ASP A 19 15.71 -26.74 -39.09
N THR A 20 16.25 -25.83 -38.32
CA THR A 20 17.69 -25.68 -38.13
C THR A 20 18.19 -26.60 -37.03
N THR A 21 19.16 -27.44 -37.39
CA THR A 21 19.87 -28.33 -36.45
C THR A 21 21.34 -27.99 -36.45
N LEU A 22 21.95 -27.78 -35.26
CA LEU A 22 23.36 -27.45 -35.13
C LEU A 22 23.94 -27.90 -33.78
N LYS A 23 25.24 -28.12 -33.77
CA LYS A 23 25.99 -28.53 -32.59
C LYS A 23 27.22 -27.62 -32.46
N LEU A 24 27.26 -26.83 -31.38
CA LEU A 24 28.37 -25.93 -31.10
C LEU A 24 29.32 -26.55 -30.09
N PRO A 25 30.65 -26.28 -30.22
CA PRO A 25 31.65 -26.80 -29.31
C PRO A 25 31.52 -26.21 -27.90
N LYS A 26 32.30 -26.68 -26.93
CA LYS A 26 32.36 -26.09 -25.59
C LYS A 26 33.17 -24.81 -25.53
N LYS A 27 34.19 -24.69 -26.37
CA LYS A 27 35.13 -23.58 -26.44
C LYS A 27 35.51 -23.33 -27.92
N GLY A 28 36.10 -22.17 -28.16
CA GLY A 28 36.53 -21.77 -29.50
C GLY A 28 35.64 -20.64 -30.04
N MET A 29 36.04 -20.12 -31.18
CA MET A 29 35.30 -19.06 -31.88
C MET A 29 34.51 -19.65 -33.06
N VAL A 30 33.21 -19.52 -33.01
CA VAL A 30 32.26 -19.97 -34.06
C VAL A 30 31.74 -18.73 -34.77
N ALA A 31 31.93 -18.64 -36.09
CA ALA A 31 31.36 -17.57 -36.91
C ALA A 31 30.07 -18.02 -37.60
N PHE A 32 29.03 -17.20 -37.52
CA PHE A 32 27.81 -17.31 -38.35
C PHE A 32 27.87 -16.29 -39.47
N LEU A 33 28.02 -16.78 -40.70
CA LEU A 33 28.10 -16.00 -41.91
C LEU A 33 26.78 -16.10 -42.72
N GLY A 34 26.44 -15.04 -43.43
CA GLY A 34 25.29 -14.99 -44.36
C GLY A 34 24.89 -13.57 -44.69
N GLU A 35 24.05 -13.42 -45.70
CA GLU A 35 23.54 -12.12 -46.13
C GLU A 35 22.66 -11.45 -45.05
N SER A 36 22.45 -10.13 -45.18
CA SER A 36 21.51 -9.41 -44.30
C SER A 36 20.08 -10.02 -44.46
N GLY A 37 19.39 -10.22 -43.37
CA GLY A 37 18.06 -10.84 -43.39
C GLY A 37 18.03 -12.37 -43.44
N SER A 38 19.15 -13.09 -43.52
CA SER A 38 19.23 -14.56 -43.56
C SER A 38 18.81 -15.26 -42.25
N GLY A 39 18.52 -14.52 -41.16
CA GLY A 39 18.07 -15.07 -39.88
C GLY A 39 19.18 -15.25 -38.82
N LYS A 40 20.41 -14.77 -39.04
CA LYS A 40 21.56 -14.91 -38.13
C LYS A 40 21.27 -14.38 -36.73
N THR A 41 20.91 -13.09 -36.60
CA THR A 41 20.57 -12.45 -35.33
C THR A 41 19.42 -13.14 -34.63
N THR A 42 18.41 -13.56 -35.39
CA THR A 42 17.28 -14.32 -34.80
C THR A 42 17.75 -15.66 -34.24
N LEU A 43 18.60 -16.37 -34.97
CA LEU A 43 19.13 -17.67 -34.55
C LEU A 43 19.95 -17.52 -33.25
N VAL A 44 20.86 -16.56 -33.17
CA VAL A 44 21.68 -16.35 -31.96
C VAL A 44 20.85 -15.86 -30.77
N ASN A 45 19.80 -15.04 -31.00
CA ASN A 45 18.87 -14.62 -29.97
C ASN A 45 18.05 -15.82 -29.40
N VAL A 46 17.67 -16.77 -30.26
CA VAL A 46 17.01 -18.00 -29.83
C VAL A 46 17.98 -18.92 -29.11
N LEU A 47 19.18 -19.13 -29.63
CA LEU A 47 20.23 -19.95 -28.99
C LEU A 47 20.65 -19.38 -27.63
N GLY A 48 20.74 -18.08 -27.50
CA GLY A 48 21.07 -17.42 -26.25
C GLY A 48 19.88 -17.22 -25.31
N GLY A 49 18.68 -17.62 -25.73
CA GLY A 49 17.46 -17.51 -24.90
C GLY A 49 16.91 -16.09 -24.73
N LEU A 50 17.27 -15.16 -25.62
CA LEU A 50 16.69 -13.82 -25.66
C LEU A 50 15.32 -13.82 -26.32
N ASP A 51 15.08 -14.76 -27.25
CA ASP A 51 13.79 -14.91 -27.91
C ASP A 51 13.27 -16.35 -27.84
N SER A 52 11.97 -16.52 -28.05
CA SER A 52 11.30 -17.80 -28.04
C SER A 52 11.40 -18.50 -29.41
N TYR A 53 11.27 -19.81 -29.43
CA TYR A 53 11.12 -20.61 -30.65
C TYR A 53 9.76 -21.29 -30.70
N LYS A 54 9.30 -21.63 -31.92
CA LYS A 54 7.99 -22.23 -32.16
C LYS A 54 7.99 -23.73 -31.89
N SER A 55 9.02 -24.43 -32.38
CA SER A 55 9.19 -25.87 -32.23
C SER A 55 10.67 -26.24 -32.26
N GLY A 56 10.98 -27.49 -31.92
CA GLY A 56 12.33 -28.01 -31.77
C GLY A 56 12.77 -28.03 -30.31
N SER A 57 14.08 -28.21 -30.07
CA SER A 57 14.67 -28.21 -28.74
C SER A 57 16.07 -27.59 -28.74
N ILE A 58 16.45 -27.01 -27.60
CA ILE A 58 17.81 -26.54 -27.34
C ILE A 58 18.31 -27.24 -26.08
N SER A 59 19.54 -27.74 -26.12
CA SER A 59 20.25 -28.27 -24.96
C SER A 59 21.49 -27.45 -24.67
N TYR A 60 21.68 -27.12 -23.41
CA TYR A 60 22.91 -26.50 -22.90
C TYR A 60 23.54 -27.53 -21.94
N ASP A 61 24.66 -28.11 -22.36
CA ASP A 61 25.27 -29.28 -21.75
C ASP A 61 24.20 -30.38 -21.48
N ASP A 62 23.97 -30.75 -20.23
CA ASP A 62 23.01 -31.78 -19.84
C ASP A 62 21.57 -31.31 -19.69
N THR A 63 21.34 -29.99 -19.81
CA THR A 63 20.00 -29.38 -19.61
C THR A 63 19.29 -29.20 -20.95
N LYS A 64 18.21 -29.96 -21.17
CA LYS A 64 17.39 -29.89 -22.40
C LYS A 64 16.11 -29.11 -22.20
N PHE A 65 15.86 -28.17 -23.11
CA PHE A 65 14.65 -27.34 -23.20
C PHE A 65 13.85 -27.76 -24.43
N LEU A 66 12.71 -28.47 -24.22
CA LEU A 66 11.79 -28.85 -25.28
C LEU A 66 10.84 -27.74 -25.69
N LYS A 67 10.65 -26.76 -24.80
CA LYS A 67 9.85 -25.54 -25.02
C LYS A 67 10.57 -24.37 -24.36
N TYR A 68 10.36 -23.17 -24.92
CA TYR A 68 10.86 -21.97 -24.29
C TYR A 68 10.22 -21.72 -22.92
N GLN A 69 10.99 -21.92 -21.86
CA GLN A 69 10.58 -21.69 -20.47
C GLN A 69 11.34 -20.48 -19.93
N MET A 70 10.70 -19.30 -20.04
CA MET A 70 11.36 -18.02 -19.81
C MET A 70 12.13 -17.95 -18.48
N ASP A 71 11.57 -18.39 -17.37
CA ASP A 71 12.24 -18.28 -16.05
C ASP A 71 13.46 -19.20 -15.91
N LYS A 72 13.42 -20.37 -16.53
CA LYS A 72 14.55 -21.30 -16.54
C LYS A 72 15.66 -20.81 -17.48
N VAL A 73 15.28 -20.35 -18.66
CA VAL A 73 16.19 -19.78 -19.66
C VAL A 73 16.83 -18.50 -19.13
N ASP A 74 16.08 -17.61 -18.46
CA ASP A 74 16.62 -16.43 -17.79
C ASP A 74 17.68 -16.78 -16.75
N THR A 75 17.45 -17.87 -15.99
CA THR A 75 18.42 -18.32 -14.98
C THR A 75 19.69 -18.82 -15.62
N TYR A 76 19.56 -19.59 -16.69
CA TYR A 76 20.70 -20.12 -17.43
C TYR A 76 21.49 -19.00 -18.10
N ARG A 77 20.79 -18.09 -18.81
CA ARG A 77 21.38 -16.92 -19.46
C ARG A 77 22.14 -16.02 -18.49
N ARG A 78 21.57 -15.78 -17.31
CA ARG A 78 22.19 -14.97 -16.26
C ARG A 78 23.57 -15.51 -15.87
N ASN A 79 23.70 -16.81 -15.74
CA ASN A 79 24.90 -17.43 -15.18
C ASN A 79 25.95 -17.77 -16.23
N HIS A 80 25.53 -18.04 -17.48
CA HIS A 80 26.41 -18.65 -18.49
C HIS A 80 26.61 -17.80 -19.74
N PHE A 81 25.73 -16.80 -20.02
CA PHE A 81 25.80 -16.04 -21.26
C PHE A 81 26.24 -14.58 -21.05
N GLY A 82 27.20 -14.15 -21.87
CA GLY A 82 27.54 -12.75 -22.14
C GLY A 82 27.02 -12.34 -23.51
N TYR A 83 26.59 -11.08 -23.64
CA TYR A 83 26.11 -10.53 -24.91
C TYR A 83 26.85 -9.26 -25.26
N ILE A 84 27.23 -9.16 -26.52
CA ILE A 84 27.81 -7.99 -27.16
C ILE A 84 26.89 -7.70 -28.36
N PHE A 85 26.06 -6.65 -28.24
CA PHE A 85 25.08 -6.30 -29.24
C PHE A 85 25.64 -5.27 -30.25
N GLN A 86 25.06 -5.25 -31.44
CA GLN A 86 25.37 -4.28 -32.49
C GLN A 86 25.08 -2.84 -32.01
N ASN A 87 23.97 -2.61 -31.30
CA ASN A 87 23.59 -1.31 -30.75
C ASN A 87 24.11 -1.10 -29.31
N TYR A 88 25.13 -1.85 -28.88
CA TYR A 88 25.78 -1.80 -27.57
C TYR A 88 24.90 -2.16 -26.38
N ASN A 89 23.64 -1.79 -26.36
CA ASN A 89 22.64 -1.93 -25.28
C ASN A 89 23.21 -1.45 -23.93
N ILE A 90 23.83 -0.27 -23.94
CA ILE A 90 24.44 0.40 -22.78
C ILE A 90 23.46 1.43 -22.24
N LEU A 91 23.36 1.54 -20.91
CA LEU A 91 22.59 2.59 -20.24
C LEU A 91 23.37 3.90 -20.28
N GLU A 92 22.99 4.80 -21.18
CA GLU A 92 23.72 6.03 -21.46
C GLU A 92 23.69 7.04 -20.31
N ASP A 93 22.62 7.01 -19.51
CA ASP A 93 22.42 7.83 -18.31
C ASP A 93 23.20 7.33 -17.07
N LYS A 94 23.88 6.20 -17.20
CA LYS A 94 24.73 5.59 -16.19
C LYS A 94 26.21 5.75 -16.53
N THR A 95 27.05 5.76 -15.51
CA THR A 95 28.49 5.73 -15.71
C THR A 95 28.94 4.38 -16.28
N VAL A 96 30.17 4.35 -16.83
CA VAL A 96 30.79 3.10 -17.29
C VAL A 96 30.83 2.05 -16.19
N SER A 97 31.27 2.42 -14.98
CA SER A 97 31.27 1.50 -13.82
C SER A 97 29.89 1.01 -13.44
N GLU A 98 28.84 1.86 -13.45
CA GLU A 98 27.48 1.47 -13.12
C GLU A 98 26.89 0.48 -14.12
N ASN A 99 27.25 0.58 -15.40
CA ASN A 99 26.87 -0.41 -16.42
C ASN A 99 27.43 -1.81 -16.14
N LEU A 100 28.68 -1.89 -15.68
CA LEU A 100 29.30 -3.17 -15.29
C LEU A 100 28.76 -3.67 -13.96
N LEU A 101 28.59 -2.77 -12.99
CA LEU A 101 28.01 -3.08 -11.68
C LEU A 101 26.63 -3.70 -11.80
N LEU A 102 25.80 -3.21 -12.74
CA LEU A 102 24.50 -3.79 -13.03
C LEU A 102 24.60 -5.29 -13.36
N ALA A 103 25.55 -5.68 -14.18
CA ALA A 103 25.76 -7.07 -14.56
C ALA A 103 26.16 -7.94 -13.35
N LEU A 104 27.02 -7.42 -12.47
CA LEU A 104 27.42 -8.08 -11.22
C LEU A 104 26.23 -8.25 -10.24
N HIS A 105 25.44 -7.22 -10.05
CA HIS A 105 24.25 -7.28 -9.22
C HIS A 105 23.22 -8.30 -9.73
N ILE A 106 23.08 -8.45 -11.04
CA ILE A 106 22.18 -9.42 -11.66
C ILE A 106 22.62 -10.86 -11.35
N ILE A 107 23.91 -11.15 -11.34
CA ILE A 107 24.46 -12.47 -10.97
C ILE A 107 24.52 -12.67 -9.44
N GLY A 108 24.25 -11.64 -8.64
CA GLY A 108 24.14 -11.72 -7.18
C GLY A 108 25.37 -11.29 -6.40
N ILE A 109 26.32 -10.62 -7.02
CA ILE A 109 27.53 -10.08 -6.37
C ILE A 109 27.24 -8.65 -5.93
N TYR A 110 27.25 -8.38 -4.60
CA TYR A 110 26.97 -7.09 -3.98
C TYR A 110 28.11 -6.59 -3.09
N ASP A 111 29.17 -7.39 -2.90
CA ASP A 111 30.35 -6.95 -2.15
C ASP A 111 31.09 -5.86 -2.94
N GLU A 112 31.27 -4.68 -2.32
CA GLU A 112 31.82 -3.51 -2.98
C GLU A 112 33.26 -3.74 -3.43
N LYS A 113 34.10 -4.40 -2.62
CA LYS A 113 35.52 -4.65 -2.93
C LYS A 113 35.63 -5.62 -4.09
N GLU A 114 34.84 -6.68 -4.09
CA GLU A 114 34.81 -7.66 -5.18
C GLU A 114 34.28 -7.03 -6.47
N CYS A 115 33.22 -6.21 -6.38
CA CYS A 115 32.71 -5.46 -7.53
C CYS A 115 33.77 -4.52 -8.12
N GLU A 116 34.43 -3.72 -7.28
CA GLU A 116 35.48 -2.82 -7.72
C GLU A 116 36.66 -3.57 -8.39
N LYS A 117 37.09 -4.69 -7.80
CA LYS A 117 38.15 -5.54 -8.35
C LYS A 117 37.80 -6.04 -9.76
N ARG A 118 36.58 -6.64 -9.93
CA ARG A 118 36.11 -7.17 -11.22
C ARG A 118 35.92 -6.07 -12.26
N ILE A 119 35.35 -4.95 -11.89
CA ILE A 119 35.15 -3.79 -12.78
C ILE A 119 36.49 -3.24 -13.23
N LYS A 120 37.46 -3.10 -12.33
CA LYS A 120 38.79 -2.65 -12.65
C LYS A 120 39.43 -3.56 -13.69
N ASN A 121 39.50 -4.87 -13.41
CA ASN A 121 40.14 -5.84 -14.31
C ASN A 121 39.49 -5.86 -15.70
N ALA A 122 38.12 -5.85 -15.75
CA ALA A 122 37.42 -5.84 -17.03
C ALA A 122 37.66 -4.55 -17.84
N LEU A 123 37.69 -3.38 -17.18
CA LEU A 123 37.93 -2.10 -17.85
C LEU A 123 39.41 -1.91 -18.26
N GLU A 124 40.35 -2.43 -17.49
CA GLU A 124 41.77 -2.45 -17.86
C GLU A 124 42.01 -3.31 -19.10
N ALA A 125 41.35 -4.49 -19.17
CA ALA A 125 41.43 -5.39 -20.32
C ALA A 125 40.99 -4.75 -21.64
N VAL A 126 40.03 -3.83 -21.61
CA VAL A 126 39.54 -3.11 -22.79
C VAL A 126 40.12 -1.68 -22.91
N GLY A 127 41.07 -1.30 -22.04
CA GLY A 127 41.70 0.01 -22.04
C GLY A 127 40.83 1.20 -21.63
N LEU A 128 39.75 0.97 -20.87
CA LEU A 128 38.78 2.00 -20.53
C LEU A 128 38.72 2.39 -19.03
N TYR A 129 39.62 1.90 -18.19
CA TYR A 129 39.59 2.15 -16.77
C TYR A 129 39.57 3.63 -16.39
N LYS A 130 40.30 4.47 -17.12
CA LYS A 130 40.34 5.94 -16.91
C LYS A 130 38.98 6.61 -17.13
N PHE A 131 38.07 6.00 -17.89
CA PHE A 131 36.73 6.51 -18.19
C PHE A 131 35.65 5.97 -17.24
N ARG A 132 36.00 5.16 -16.23
CA ARG A 132 35.02 4.45 -15.34
C ARG A 132 33.93 5.32 -14.69
N LYS A 133 34.25 6.60 -14.41
CA LYS A 133 33.31 7.56 -13.81
C LYS A 133 32.54 8.41 -14.83
N LYS A 134 32.89 8.32 -16.12
CA LYS A 134 32.25 9.07 -17.19
C LYS A 134 30.88 8.45 -17.51
N LEU A 135 29.86 9.27 -17.86
CA LEU A 135 28.60 8.79 -18.39
C LEU A 135 28.84 8.03 -19.70
N ALA A 136 28.17 6.90 -19.88
CA ALA A 136 28.35 6.08 -21.08
C ALA A 136 27.90 6.79 -22.35
N GLY A 137 26.85 7.60 -22.30
CA GLY A 137 26.37 8.40 -23.43
C GLY A 137 27.34 9.49 -23.91
N ALA A 138 28.42 9.78 -23.15
CA ALA A 138 29.46 10.73 -23.56
C ALA A 138 30.67 10.04 -24.19
N LEU A 139 30.62 8.74 -24.50
CA LEU A 139 31.66 7.94 -25.14
C LEU A 139 31.47 7.89 -26.65
N SER A 140 32.57 7.62 -27.39
CA SER A 140 32.47 7.28 -28.82
C SER A 140 31.89 5.87 -29.02
N GLY A 141 31.38 5.56 -30.22
CA GLY A 141 30.83 4.26 -30.55
C GLY A 141 31.79 3.09 -30.24
N GLY A 142 33.09 3.24 -30.61
CA GLY A 142 34.11 2.24 -30.29
C GLY A 142 34.38 2.10 -28.78
N GLN A 143 34.28 3.19 -28.02
CA GLN A 143 34.39 3.13 -26.57
C GLN A 143 33.14 2.46 -25.95
N MET A 144 31.94 2.76 -26.44
CA MET A 144 30.71 2.09 -26.00
C MET A 144 30.76 0.58 -26.28
N GLN A 145 31.23 0.18 -27.43
CA GLN A 145 31.45 -1.23 -27.77
C GLN A 145 32.42 -1.93 -26.81
N ARG A 146 33.52 -1.28 -26.44
CA ARG A 146 34.46 -1.82 -25.45
C ARG A 146 33.82 -1.90 -24.05
N VAL A 147 32.92 -0.97 -23.68
CA VAL A 147 32.12 -1.09 -22.42
C VAL A 147 31.19 -2.31 -22.49
N SER A 148 30.56 -2.57 -23.65
CA SER A 148 29.72 -3.76 -23.84
C SER A 148 30.53 -5.05 -23.67
N ILE A 149 31.73 -5.09 -24.20
CA ILE A 149 32.67 -6.23 -24.03
C ILE A 149 33.07 -6.36 -22.54
N ALA A 150 33.47 -5.27 -21.89
CA ALA A 150 33.83 -5.29 -20.47
C ALA A 150 32.68 -5.77 -19.61
N ARG A 151 31.39 -5.43 -19.96
CA ARG A 151 30.18 -5.90 -19.30
C ARG A 151 29.96 -7.41 -19.47
N ALA A 152 30.33 -7.97 -20.60
CA ALA A 152 30.34 -9.42 -20.78
C ALA A 152 31.46 -10.08 -19.95
N LEU A 153 32.68 -9.50 -19.95
CA LEU A 153 33.84 -10.02 -19.22
C LEU A 153 33.63 -10.08 -17.71
N VAL A 154 33.02 -9.05 -17.11
CA VAL A 154 32.87 -8.93 -15.65
C VAL A 154 32.08 -10.07 -15.03
N LYS A 155 31.27 -10.81 -15.83
CA LYS A 155 30.43 -11.93 -15.39
C LYS A 155 31.12 -13.30 -15.42
N HIS A 156 32.26 -13.46 -16.12
CA HIS A 156 32.86 -14.77 -16.41
C HIS A 156 31.87 -15.76 -17.04
N ASN A 157 31.56 -15.53 -18.32
CA ASN A 157 30.58 -16.33 -19.05
C ASN A 157 31.21 -17.51 -19.77
N ASP A 158 30.54 -18.66 -19.79
CA ASP A 158 30.95 -19.82 -20.57
C ASP A 158 30.74 -19.61 -22.07
N VAL A 159 29.73 -18.78 -22.40
CA VAL A 159 29.36 -18.45 -23.79
C VAL A 159 29.25 -16.94 -23.96
N ILE A 160 29.88 -16.40 -24.98
CA ILE A 160 29.72 -14.98 -25.36
C ILE A 160 29.19 -14.93 -26.78
N ILE A 161 28.03 -14.27 -26.93
CA ILE A 161 27.40 -13.99 -28.22
C ILE A 161 27.74 -12.56 -28.62
N ALA A 162 28.39 -12.40 -29.77
CA ALA A 162 28.74 -11.13 -30.33
C ALA A 162 28.05 -10.95 -31.69
N ASP A 163 27.00 -10.13 -31.71
CA ASP A 163 26.21 -9.86 -32.91
C ASP A 163 26.73 -8.57 -33.58
N GLU A 164 27.36 -8.74 -34.72
CA GLU A 164 28.03 -7.68 -35.48
C GLU A 164 28.87 -6.69 -34.65
N PRO A 165 29.81 -7.18 -33.80
CA PRO A 165 30.47 -6.35 -32.78
C PRO A 165 31.41 -5.30 -33.39
N THR A 166 31.59 -5.27 -34.69
CA THR A 166 32.55 -4.43 -35.41
C THR A 166 31.91 -3.52 -36.45
N GLY A 167 30.59 -3.61 -36.67
CA GLY A 167 29.89 -2.95 -37.78
C GLY A 167 29.99 -1.42 -37.81
N ASN A 168 30.20 -0.76 -36.66
CA ASN A 168 30.30 0.71 -36.56
C ASN A 168 31.69 1.18 -36.11
N LEU A 169 32.75 0.42 -36.42
CA LEU A 169 34.11 0.69 -35.95
C LEU A 169 35.09 0.87 -37.09
N ASP A 170 36.14 1.65 -36.83
CA ASP A 170 37.32 1.70 -37.72
C ASP A 170 38.08 0.38 -37.72
N SER A 171 38.92 0.16 -38.71
CA SER A 171 39.67 -1.09 -38.91
C SER A 171 40.62 -1.43 -37.78
N GLU A 172 41.16 -0.44 -37.06
CA GLU A 172 42.06 -0.68 -35.94
C GLU A 172 41.29 -1.11 -34.68
N SER A 173 40.17 -0.41 -34.36
CA SER A 173 39.28 -0.80 -33.29
C SER A 173 38.67 -2.18 -33.52
N THR A 174 38.30 -2.50 -34.78
CA THR A 174 37.82 -3.82 -35.21
C THR A 174 38.83 -4.90 -34.84
N ARG A 175 40.10 -4.75 -35.28
CA ARG A 175 41.15 -5.73 -34.98
C ARG A 175 41.36 -5.90 -33.46
N GLN A 176 41.39 -4.82 -32.71
CA GLN A 176 41.57 -4.90 -31.25
C GLN A 176 40.45 -5.69 -30.60
N ILE A 177 39.17 -5.46 -30.96
CA ILE A 177 38.03 -6.15 -30.43
C ILE A 177 38.03 -7.64 -30.78
N ILE A 178 38.32 -7.98 -32.06
CA ILE A 178 38.32 -9.39 -32.46
C ILE A 178 39.48 -10.15 -31.78
N ARG A 179 40.65 -9.52 -31.59
CA ARG A 179 41.74 -10.12 -30.81
C ARG A 179 41.34 -10.41 -29.38
N ILE A 180 40.60 -9.49 -28.71
CA ILE A 180 40.05 -9.72 -27.37
C ILE A 180 39.12 -10.94 -27.39
N LEU A 181 38.18 -10.99 -28.34
CA LEU A 181 37.23 -12.11 -28.46
C LEU A 181 37.95 -13.43 -28.76
N LYS A 182 38.97 -13.43 -29.67
CA LYS A 182 39.76 -14.63 -29.97
C LYS A 182 40.52 -15.15 -28.73
N LYS A 183 41.11 -14.26 -27.94
CA LYS A 183 41.74 -14.68 -26.69
C LYS A 183 40.77 -15.28 -25.68
N LEU A 184 39.57 -14.71 -25.57
CA LEU A 184 38.52 -15.27 -24.71
C LEU A 184 38.05 -16.63 -25.19
N SER A 185 38.14 -16.93 -26.50
CA SER A 185 37.72 -18.21 -27.07
C SER A 185 38.53 -19.41 -26.58
N ILE A 186 39.70 -19.19 -25.97
CA ILE A 186 40.52 -20.25 -25.36
C ILE A 186 39.76 -20.90 -24.19
N ASN A 187 39.05 -20.11 -23.42
CA ASN A 187 38.35 -20.57 -22.22
C ASN A 187 36.81 -20.64 -22.37
N SER A 188 36.23 -19.86 -23.28
CA SER A 188 34.78 -19.73 -23.50
C SER A 188 34.42 -20.02 -24.96
N LEU A 189 33.14 -20.33 -25.21
CA LEU A 189 32.60 -20.37 -26.56
C LEU A 189 32.25 -18.93 -27.00
N ILE A 190 32.86 -18.46 -28.08
CA ILE A 190 32.50 -17.18 -28.71
C ILE A 190 31.66 -17.47 -29.94
N ILE A 191 30.44 -16.96 -29.98
CA ILE A 191 29.56 -17.01 -31.17
C ILE A 191 29.60 -15.63 -31.81
N LEU A 192 30.29 -15.53 -32.95
CA LEU A 192 30.45 -14.29 -33.72
C LEU A 192 29.48 -14.29 -34.89
N VAL A 193 28.56 -13.35 -34.92
CA VAL A 193 27.73 -13.07 -36.11
C VAL A 193 28.42 -11.95 -36.89
N THR A 194 28.69 -12.21 -38.15
CA THR A 194 29.35 -11.20 -39.05
C THR A 194 28.96 -11.47 -40.51
N HIS A 195 29.02 -10.44 -41.31
CA HIS A 195 28.96 -10.54 -42.77
C HIS A 195 30.35 -10.44 -43.42
N ASP A 196 31.40 -10.20 -42.63
CA ASP A 196 32.80 -10.12 -43.09
C ASP A 196 33.43 -11.51 -43.18
N ILE A 197 33.53 -12.01 -44.42
CA ILE A 197 34.12 -13.32 -44.75
C ILE A 197 35.58 -13.36 -44.40
N SER A 198 36.33 -12.26 -44.59
CA SER A 198 37.76 -12.18 -44.31
C SER A 198 38.02 -12.34 -42.82
N LEU A 199 37.23 -11.64 -42.01
CA LEU A 199 37.33 -11.68 -40.56
C LEU A 199 37.02 -13.08 -40.01
N ALA A 200 35.94 -13.72 -40.53
CA ALA A 200 35.56 -15.07 -40.12
C ALA A 200 36.64 -16.09 -40.49
N ASN A 201 37.16 -16.04 -41.70
CA ASN A 201 38.24 -16.96 -42.15
C ASN A 201 39.54 -16.80 -41.37
N THR A 202 39.82 -15.58 -40.87
CA THR A 202 41.06 -15.29 -40.13
C THR A 202 41.00 -15.74 -38.67
N TYR A 203 39.84 -15.55 -38.00
CA TYR A 203 39.78 -15.67 -36.55
C TYR A 203 38.90 -16.81 -36.05
N ALA A 204 37.92 -17.29 -36.86
CA ALA A 204 37.04 -18.36 -36.42
C ALA A 204 37.70 -19.74 -36.45
N ASP A 205 37.33 -20.62 -35.53
CA ASP A 205 37.69 -22.02 -35.54
C ASP A 205 36.63 -22.84 -36.30
N TYR A 206 35.41 -22.33 -36.32
CA TYR A 206 34.27 -22.96 -37.00
C TYR A 206 33.44 -21.91 -37.73
N ILE A 207 33.04 -22.19 -38.95
CA ILE A 207 32.17 -21.31 -39.76
C ILE A 207 30.89 -22.05 -40.14
N TYR A 208 29.73 -21.43 -39.84
CA TYR A 208 28.41 -21.85 -40.27
C TYR A 208 27.85 -20.82 -41.25
N HIS A 209 27.54 -21.23 -42.45
CA HIS A 209 26.84 -20.41 -43.43
C HIS A 209 25.32 -20.50 -43.23
N ILE A 210 24.67 -19.37 -43.08
CA ILE A 210 23.21 -19.28 -42.87
C ILE A 210 22.57 -18.65 -44.09
N LYS A 211 21.61 -19.36 -44.69
CA LYS A 211 20.80 -18.90 -45.79
C LYS A 211 19.35 -19.30 -45.58
N ASP A 212 18.45 -18.32 -45.72
CA ASP A 212 16.98 -18.52 -45.58
C ASP A 212 16.59 -19.28 -44.30
N GLY A 213 17.20 -18.91 -43.17
CA GLY A 213 16.91 -19.49 -41.86
C GLY A 213 17.42 -20.93 -41.65
N LYS A 214 18.26 -21.45 -42.54
CA LYS A 214 18.87 -22.79 -42.48
C LYS A 214 20.41 -22.68 -42.48
N ILE A 215 21.05 -23.70 -41.93
CA ILE A 215 22.50 -23.88 -42.12
C ILE A 215 22.70 -24.51 -43.50
N SER A 216 23.37 -23.79 -44.39
CA SER A 216 23.62 -24.24 -45.74
C SER A 216 24.97 -24.98 -45.87
N ASP A 217 25.95 -24.59 -45.06
CA ASP A 217 27.30 -25.16 -45.08
C ASP A 217 27.97 -25.04 -43.70
N TYR A 218 28.90 -25.94 -43.42
CA TYR A 218 29.72 -25.93 -42.19
C TYR A 218 31.15 -26.25 -42.51
N LYS A 219 32.07 -25.46 -42.00
CA LYS A 219 33.50 -25.61 -42.18
C LYS A 219 34.24 -25.54 -40.84
N GLU A 220 35.05 -26.51 -40.52
CA GLU A 220 36.02 -26.47 -39.43
C GLU A 220 37.38 -26.02 -39.98
N LEU A 221 37.96 -25.00 -39.34
CA LEU A 221 39.25 -24.46 -39.73
C LEU A 221 40.34 -24.96 -38.79
N SER A 222 41.30 -25.71 -39.30
CA SER A 222 42.42 -26.22 -38.51
C SER A 222 43.48 -25.16 -38.30
N ASN A 223 43.13 -23.99 -37.73
CA ASN A 223 44.06 -22.90 -37.50
C ASN A 223 44.67 -23.00 -36.11
N SER A 224 45.84 -23.65 -36.00
CA SER A 224 46.68 -23.66 -34.80
C SER A 224 47.46 -22.33 -34.57
N GLU A 225 47.55 -21.48 -35.58
CA GLU A 225 48.27 -20.21 -35.50
C GLU A 225 47.45 -19.10 -36.19
N VAL A 226 47.06 -18.09 -35.40
CA VAL A 226 46.41 -16.88 -35.95
C VAL A 226 47.48 -15.98 -36.51
N LEU A 227 47.66 -16.05 -37.83
CA LEU A 227 48.48 -15.08 -38.55
C LEU A 227 47.64 -13.86 -38.89
N GLU A 228 48.14 -12.66 -38.56
CA GLU A 228 47.49 -11.43 -38.99
C GLU A 228 47.46 -11.37 -40.52
N ASN A 229 46.32 -11.36 -41.14
CA ASN A 229 46.18 -11.02 -42.55
C ASN A 229 46.36 -9.51 -42.76
N LYS A 230 46.82 -9.14 -43.97
CA LYS A 230 46.87 -7.74 -44.42
C LYS A 230 45.53 -7.06 -44.14
N GLY A 231 45.50 -5.85 -43.57
CA GLY A 231 44.29 -5.03 -43.52
C GLY A 231 43.77 -4.81 -44.95
N ILE A 232 42.43 -4.76 -45.09
CA ILE A 232 41.76 -4.57 -46.40
C ILE A 232 42.29 -3.34 -47.12
N ASN A 233 42.80 -2.36 -46.42
CA ASN A 233 43.35 -1.10 -46.94
C ASN A 233 44.86 -0.98 -46.78
N ASP A 234 45.54 -2.02 -46.28
CA ASP A 234 47.01 -2.00 -46.15
C ASP A 234 47.65 -2.62 -47.38
N VAL A 235 48.36 -1.82 -48.17
CA VAL A 235 49.07 -2.26 -49.34
C VAL A 235 50.57 -2.22 -49.06
N TYR A 236 51.18 -3.38 -49.14
CA TYR A 236 52.65 -3.52 -48.96
C TYR A 236 53.34 -3.49 -50.33
N LEU A 237 54.00 -2.38 -50.63
CA LEU A 237 54.63 -2.15 -51.93
C LEU A 237 55.75 -3.16 -52.26
N GLY A 238 56.38 -3.72 -51.25
CA GLY A 238 57.37 -4.75 -51.39
C GLY A 238 56.85 -6.12 -51.88
N ASP A 239 55.54 -6.36 -51.79
CA ASP A 239 54.87 -7.59 -52.29
C ASP A 239 54.41 -7.45 -53.75
N LEU A 240 54.46 -6.23 -54.32
CA LEU A 240 53.92 -5.91 -55.64
C LEU A 240 55.11 -5.76 -56.63
N LYS A 241 54.87 -6.22 -57.87
CA LYS A 241 55.78 -5.92 -58.99
C LYS A 241 55.62 -4.47 -59.39
N LYS A 242 56.72 -3.72 -59.39
CA LYS A 242 56.77 -2.31 -59.77
C LYS A 242 57.13 -2.17 -61.24
N GLU A 243 56.31 -1.47 -62.00
CA GLU A 243 56.56 -1.04 -63.35
C GLU A 243 56.55 0.49 -63.40
N GLU A 244 57.60 1.10 -64.01
CA GLU A 244 57.66 2.56 -64.21
C GLU A 244 57.72 2.87 -65.69
N ILE A 245 56.84 3.79 -66.11
CA ILE A 245 56.88 4.37 -67.43
C ILE A 245 57.25 5.84 -67.26
N ILE A 246 58.41 6.27 -67.80
CA ILE A 246 58.90 7.64 -67.68
C ILE A 246 59.19 8.19 -69.06
N ASN A 247 58.61 9.32 -69.38
CA ASN A 247 58.97 10.14 -70.54
C ASN A 247 58.97 11.63 -70.12
N ASP A 248 59.23 12.56 -71.04
CA ASP A 248 59.38 13.99 -70.74
C ASP A 248 58.08 14.65 -70.14
N SER A 249 56.96 14.05 -70.29
CA SER A 249 55.67 14.63 -69.85
C SER A 249 54.88 13.78 -68.86
N LEU A 250 55.24 12.51 -68.60
CA LEU A 250 54.53 11.59 -67.76
C LEU A 250 55.45 10.68 -66.97
N ARG A 251 55.22 10.59 -65.65
CA ARG A 251 55.75 9.53 -64.82
C ARG A 251 54.63 8.71 -64.26
N LEU A 252 54.48 7.46 -64.69
CA LEU A 252 53.46 6.55 -64.23
C LEU A 252 54.10 5.38 -63.48
N THR A 253 53.79 5.19 -62.21
CA THR A 253 54.24 4.05 -61.43
C THR A 253 53.08 3.13 -61.15
N ILE A 254 53.20 1.88 -61.56
CA ILE A 254 52.18 0.88 -61.42
C ILE A 254 52.69 -0.24 -60.51
N HIS A 255 51.96 -0.52 -59.44
CA HIS A 255 52.25 -1.65 -58.55
C HIS A 255 51.19 -2.75 -58.81
N LYS A 256 51.60 -3.96 -59.22
CA LYS A 256 50.73 -5.05 -59.66
C LYS A 256 50.88 -6.32 -58.81
N GLU A 257 49.80 -6.96 -58.43
CA GLU A 257 49.75 -8.33 -57.87
C GLU A 257 49.70 -9.40 -58.97
N THR A 258 49.16 -9.08 -60.11
CA THR A 258 48.94 -10.00 -61.23
C THR A 258 49.57 -9.50 -62.50
N GLU A 259 49.90 -10.39 -63.48
CA GLU A 259 50.45 -10.02 -64.77
C GLU A 259 49.40 -9.58 -65.80
N ASN A 260 48.20 -9.28 -65.36
CA ASN A 260 47.13 -8.85 -66.28
C ASN A 260 47.48 -7.48 -66.91
N LYS A 261 47.22 -7.35 -68.24
CA LYS A 261 47.41 -6.11 -68.97
C LYS A 261 46.37 -5.07 -68.46
N LEU A 262 46.88 -3.92 -68.05
CA LEU A 262 46.11 -2.74 -67.70
C LEU A 262 46.06 -1.79 -68.85
N GLU A 263 44.88 -1.50 -69.43
CA GLU A 263 44.73 -0.52 -70.49
C GLU A 263 44.00 0.70 -69.90
N VAL A 264 44.68 1.83 -69.86
CA VAL A 264 44.18 3.11 -69.33
C VAL A 264 44.50 4.18 -70.42
N GLU A 265 43.45 4.90 -70.79
CA GLU A 265 43.52 6.09 -71.62
C GLU A 265 43.39 7.32 -70.75
N ILE A 266 44.35 8.26 -70.88
CA ILE A 266 44.32 9.50 -70.10
C ILE A 266 44.06 10.65 -71.06
N TYR A 267 43.08 11.45 -70.82
CA TYR A 267 42.71 12.63 -71.58
C TYR A 267 42.84 13.85 -70.72
N GLU A 268 43.48 14.91 -71.25
CA GLU A 268 43.50 16.22 -70.64
C GLU A 268 42.50 17.16 -71.31
N HIS A 269 41.69 17.83 -70.54
CA HIS A 269 40.78 18.88 -70.98
C HIS A 269 40.69 19.96 -69.91
N ASP A 270 40.96 21.22 -70.28
CA ASP A 270 40.93 22.37 -69.37
C ASP A 270 41.80 22.19 -68.09
N GLY A 271 42.95 21.54 -68.23
CA GLY A 271 43.83 21.28 -67.08
C GLY A 271 43.38 20.19 -66.16
N VAL A 272 42.32 19.47 -66.51
CA VAL A 272 41.80 18.30 -65.75
C VAL A 272 42.10 17.03 -66.55
N TYR A 273 42.65 16.04 -65.82
CA TYR A 273 42.98 14.73 -66.42
C TYR A 273 41.79 13.75 -66.18
N TYR A 274 41.29 13.18 -67.26
CA TYR A 274 40.20 12.17 -67.29
C TYR A 274 40.87 10.80 -67.58
N LEU A 275 40.51 9.80 -66.73
CA LEU A 275 40.97 8.43 -66.88
C LEU A 275 39.85 7.54 -67.43
N LYS A 276 40.11 6.83 -68.51
CA LYS A 276 39.25 5.79 -69.09
C LYS A 276 39.98 4.46 -69.10
N SER A 277 39.33 3.42 -68.60
CA SER A 277 39.89 2.08 -68.54
C SER A 277 38.89 1.04 -68.97
N THR A 278 39.39 -0.04 -69.59
CA THR A 278 38.62 -1.24 -69.93
C THR A 278 38.49 -2.16 -68.72
N SER A 279 39.31 -1.98 -67.68
CA SER A 279 39.23 -2.68 -66.40
C SER A 279 38.53 -1.83 -65.35
N PRO A 280 37.78 -2.43 -64.37
CA PRO A 280 37.16 -1.65 -63.31
C PRO A 280 38.20 -0.88 -62.51
N LEU A 281 38.10 0.46 -62.54
CA LEU A 281 38.95 1.37 -61.72
C LEU A 281 38.14 1.85 -60.53
N LYS A 282 38.70 1.68 -59.32
CA LYS A 282 38.18 2.31 -58.13
C LYS A 282 39.12 3.44 -57.72
N LEU A 283 38.65 4.68 -57.85
CA LEU A 283 39.39 5.86 -57.40
C LEU A 283 39.12 6.09 -55.90
N GLU A 284 40.08 5.82 -55.04
CA GLU A 284 40.02 6.08 -53.61
C GLU A 284 40.98 7.18 -53.18
N TYR A 285 40.43 8.30 -52.72
CA TYR A 285 41.22 9.50 -52.41
C TYR A 285 41.78 9.55 -51.00
N GLN A 286 41.95 8.54 -50.21
CA GLN A 286 42.59 8.71 -48.89
C GLN A 286 42.57 7.48 -47.94
N ASN A 287 42.10 6.30 -48.32
CA ASN A 287 41.93 5.20 -47.37
C ASN A 287 42.96 4.06 -47.45
N LEU A 288 43.90 4.10 -48.41
CA LEU A 288 44.93 3.09 -48.50
C LEU A 288 46.14 3.47 -47.64
N LYS A 289 46.53 2.60 -46.72
CA LYS A 289 47.78 2.70 -45.97
C LYS A 289 48.84 1.98 -46.74
N LEU A 290 49.80 2.75 -47.37
CA LEU A 290 50.95 2.23 -48.13
C LEU A 290 52.09 1.95 -47.16
N HIS A 291 52.59 0.72 -47.19
CA HIS A 291 53.79 0.30 -46.45
C HIS A 291 54.90 -0.02 -47.41
N GLU A 292 56.10 0.53 -47.22
CA GLU A 292 57.23 0.38 -48.11
C GLU A 292 57.90 -1.00 -48.10
N GLY A 293 57.66 -1.86 -47.12
CA GLY A 293 58.20 -3.20 -46.93
C GLY A 293 57.35 -4.31 -47.51
N LYS A 294 57.80 -5.56 -47.37
CA LYS A 294 56.99 -6.77 -47.55
C LYS A 294 56.19 -7.03 -46.34
N TYR A 295 54.98 -7.61 -46.52
CA TYR A 295 54.14 -8.06 -45.43
C TYR A 295 54.85 -9.20 -44.69
N GLU A 296 55.18 -8.98 -43.43
CA GLU A 296 55.56 -10.04 -42.48
C GLU A 296 54.35 -10.33 -41.56
N ALA A 297 53.83 -11.51 -41.72
CA ALA A 297 52.75 -11.95 -40.85
C ALA A 297 53.22 -12.02 -39.37
N LYS A 298 52.73 -11.12 -38.52
CA LYS A 298 53.03 -11.16 -37.10
C LYS A 298 52.11 -12.19 -36.42
N GLN A 299 52.72 -13.14 -35.71
CA GLN A 299 51.99 -14.02 -34.81
C GLN A 299 51.35 -13.14 -33.71
N VAL A 300 50.06 -13.30 -33.47
CA VAL A 300 49.39 -12.68 -32.32
C VAL A 300 49.89 -13.39 -31.05
N LYS A 301 50.90 -12.83 -30.42
CA LYS A 301 51.44 -13.36 -29.17
C LYS A 301 50.38 -13.20 -28.07
N SER A 302 50.16 -14.24 -27.28
CA SER A 302 49.23 -14.28 -26.17
C SER A 302 49.55 -13.28 -25.03
N GLU A 303 50.70 -12.66 -25.09
CA GLU A 303 51.24 -11.78 -24.04
C GLU A 303 50.67 -10.34 -24.03
N ASP A 304 50.04 -9.88 -25.13
CA ASP A 304 49.57 -8.50 -25.29
C ASP A 304 48.23 -8.20 -24.63
N PHE A 305 47.63 -9.16 -23.92
CA PHE A 305 46.31 -9.01 -23.31
C PHE A 305 46.32 -9.36 -21.82
N ASN A 306 46.38 -8.34 -20.96
CA ASN A 306 46.46 -8.45 -19.51
C ASN A 306 45.08 -8.69 -18.87
N TYR A 307 44.34 -9.73 -19.25
CA TYR A 307 43.17 -10.19 -18.51
C TYR A 307 43.59 -11.37 -17.65
N HIS A 308 43.64 -11.13 -16.34
CA HIS A 308 43.89 -12.19 -15.38
C HIS A 308 42.56 -12.88 -15.09
N ASP A 309 42.45 -14.12 -15.50
CA ASP A 309 41.35 -15.02 -15.15
C ASP A 309 41.59 -15.51 -13.70
N ASP A 310 41.47 -14.60 -12.74
CA ASP A 310 41.50 -14.95 -11.33
C ASP A 310 40.34 -15.89 -11.07
N ASN A 311 40.56 -16.99 -10.38
CA ASN A 311 39.47 -17.86 -9.84
C ASN A 311 38.65 -17.03 -8.83
N TYR A 312 37.67 -16.28 -9.34
CA TYR A 312 36.78 -15.52 -8.49
C TYR A 312 35.87 -16.49 -7.74
N LEU A 313 35.97 -16.49 -6.43
CA LEU A 313 35.09 -17.23 -5.55
C LEU A 313 33.65 -16.84 -5.85
N ASN A 314 32.77 -17.81 -6.01
CA ASN A 314 31.32 -17.61 -6.10
C ASN A 314 30.80 -17.13 -4.73
N ILE A 315 31.02 -15.85 -4.42
CA ILE A 315 30.53 -15.24 -3.19
C ILE A 315 29.06 -14.93 -3.42
N THR A 316 28.21 -15.86 -3.01
CA THR A 316 26.77 -15.60 -2.88
C THR A 316 26.57 -14.67 -1.68
N SER A 317 26.39 -13.38 -1.93
CA SER A 317 26.06 -12.42 -0.87
C SER A 317 24.67 -12.75 -0.27
N LYS A 318 24.57 -12.63 1.07
CA LYS A 318 23.30 -12.79 1.78
C LYS A 318 22.24 -11.82 1.23
N ASN A 319 20.99 -12.26 1.12
CA ASN A 319 19.85 -11.49 0.57
C ASN A 319 19.61 -10.09 1.21
N VAL A 320 20.15 -9.84 2.40
CA VAL A 320 20.01 -8.58 3.15
C VAL A 320 20.62 -7.38 2.41
N GLY A 321 21.82 -7.52 1.81
CA GLY A 321 22.47 -6.43 1.08
C GLY A 321 21.67 -5.97 -0.15
N ARG A 322 20.97 -6.90 -0.80
CA ARG A 322 20.12 -6.62 -1.96
C ARG A 322 18.92 -5.72 -1.61
N LEU A 323 18.24 -5.99 -0.47
CA LEU A 323 17.06 -5.23 -0.06
C LEU A 323 17.43 -3.78 0.29
N TRP A 324 18.50 -3.59 1.09
CA TRP A 324 18.99 -2.27 1.47
C TRP A 324 19.40 -1.42 0.28
N HIS A 325 20.11 -2.03 -0.70
CA HIS A 325 20.49 -1.34 -1.92
C HIS A 325 19.25 -0.89 -2.72
N SER A 326 18.26 -1.76 -2.87
CA SER A 326 17.01 -1.43 -3.57
C SER A 326 16.22 -0.31 -2.85
N ILE A 327 16.17 -0.31 -1.52
CA ILE A 327 15.51 0.74 -0.74
C ILE A 327 16.24 2.07 -0.93
N LYS A 328 17.58 2.09 -0.84
CA LYS A 328 18.38 3.30 -1.03
C LYS A 328 18.24 3.88 -2.45
N GLU A 329 18.24 3.03 -3.48
CA GLU A 329 18.01 3.43 -4.86
C GLU A 329 16.62 4.06 -5.04
N GLU A 330 15.56 3.41 -4.55
CA GLU A 330 14.18 3.90 -4.71
C GLU A 330 13.89 5.17 -3.90
N THR A 331 14.45 5.31 -2.69
CA THR A 331 14.32 6.55 -1.92
C THR A 331 15.02 7.73 -2.61
N SER A 332 16.22 7.51 -3.16
CA SER A 332 16.92 8.55 -3.92
C SER A 332 16.11 8.99 -5.15
N LEU A 333 15.55 8.04 -5.89
CA LEU A 333 14.71 8.31 -7.06
C LEU A 333 13.41 9.04 -6.69
N PHE A 334 12.84 8.74 -5.50
CA PHE A 334 11.63 9.40 -5.03
C PHE A 334 11.83 10.92 -4.88
N PHE A 335 12.97 11.36 -4.33
CA PHE A 335 13.23 12.79 -4.10
C PHE A 335 13.73 13.55 -5.34
N LYS A 336 14.31 12.87 -6.35
CA LYS A 336 14.88 13.47 -7.57
C LYS A 336 13.84 13.84 -8.66
N GLY A 337 12.54 13.71 -8.43
CA GLY A 337 11.48 13.92 -9.44
C GLY A 337 11.34 15.38 -9.92
N LYS A 338 10.90 15.57 -11.18
CA LYS A 338 10.52 16.87 -11.77
C LYS A 338 9.33 17.51 -11.04
N LEU A 339 9.12 18.83 -11.18
CA LEU A 339 8.05 19.58 -10.48
C LEU A 339 6.67 18.96 -10.64
N LYS A 340 6.28 18.53 -11.86
CA LYS A 340 5.01 17.82 -12.10
C LYS A 340 4.83 16.58 -11.20
N SER A 341 5.89 15.79 -11.05
CA SER A 341 5.89 14.62 -10.16
C SER A 341 5.73 15.00 -8.68
N LYS A 342 6.25 16.15 -8.26
CA LYS A 342 6.10 16.66 -6.88
C LYS A 342 4.65 17.08 -6.59
N ILE A 343 3.98 17.74 -7.55
CA ILE A 343 2.56 18.12 -7.45
C ILE A 343 1.68 16.86 -7.28
N PHE A 344 1.90 15.82 -8.09
CA PHE A 344 1.16 14.57 -7.96
C PHE A 344 1.39 13.86 -6.62
N LYS A 345 2.61 13.89 -6.09
CA LYS A 345 2.92 13.34 -4.76
C LYS A 345 2.21 14.11 -3.65
N PHE A 346 2.13 15.44 -3.78
CA PHE A 346 1.40 16.29 -2.84
C PHE A 346 -0.12 16.03 -2.89
N ALA A 347 -0.70 15.85 -4.08
CA ALA A 347 -2.11 15.45 -4.20
C ALA A 347 -2.38 14.11 -3.51
N PHE A 348 -1.46 13.15 -3.64
CA PHE A 348 -1.60 11.84 -3.00
C PHE A 348 -1.41 11.90 -1.47
N PHE A 349 -0.61 12.84 -0.98
CA PHE A 349 -0.52 13.19 0.44
C PHE A 349 -1.85 13.73 0.98
N LEU A 350 -2.52 14.62 0.23
CA LEU A 350 -3.84 15.14 0.60
C LEU A 350 -4.91 14.04 0.67
N ILE A 351 -4.86 13.04 -0.21
CA ILE A 351 -5.75 11.86 -0.13
C ILE A 351 -5.57 11.14 1.21
N GLY A 352 -4.34 11.01 1.70
CA GLY A 352 -4.05 10.44 3.01
C GLY A 352 -4.72 11.21 4.16
N ILE A 353 -4.74 12.53 4.09
CA ILE A 353 -5.44 13.38 5.05
C ILE A 353 -6.97 13.14 4.99
N ILE A 354 -7.54 13.06 3.79
CA ILE A 354 -8.98 12.83 3.60
C ILE A 354 -9.38 11.46 4.17
N PHE A 355 -8.60 10.40 3.91
CA PHE A 355 -8.83 9.09 4.50
C PHE A 355 -8.84 9.14 6.03
N MET A 356 -7.92 9.91 6.63
CA MET A 356 -7.89 10.08 8.08
C MET A 356 -9.16 10.78 8.60
N ILE A 357 -9.62 11.84 7.95
CA ILE A 357 -10.83 12.58 8.36
C ILE A 357 -12.05 11.66 8.32
N ILE A 358 -12.21 10.87 7.25
CA ILE A 358 -13.33 9.92 7.12
C ILE A 358 -13.25 8.84 8.19
N ASN A 359 -12.06 8.30 8.44
CA ASN A 359 -11.86 7.29 9.48
C ASN A 359 -12.18 7.84 10.89
N ILE A 360 -11.84 9.10 11.17
CA ILE A 360 -12.25 9.77 12.41
C ILE A 360 -13.77 9.84 12.52
N MET A 361 -14.46 10.25 11.45
CA MET A 361 -15.92 10.35 11.43
C MET A 361 -16.58 8.99 11.66
N LEU A 362 -16.08 7.92 11.03
CA LEU A 362 -16.57 6.55 11.23
C LEU A 362 -16.39 6.09 12.68
N ILE A 363 -15.23 6.35 13.28
CA ILE A 363 -14.92 5.93 14.65
C ILE A 363 -15.71 6.77 15.66
N SER A 364 -15.77 8.07 15.47
CA SER A 364 -16.54 8.98 16.33
C SER A 364 -18.03 8.59 16.39
N ASN A 365 -18.57 8.07 15.29
CA ASN A 365 -19.94 7.60 15.24
C ASN A 365 -20.12 6.14 15.70
N SER A 366 -19.04 5.37 15.86
CA SER A 366 -19.08 3.96 16.28
C SER A 366 -18.68 3.71 17.73
N ASP A 367 -18.21 4.75 18.44
CA ASP A 367 -17.85 4.63 19.84
C ASP A 367 -19.05 4.30 20.70
N ASP A 368 -18.80 3.70 21.85
CA ASP A 368 -19.83 3.26 22.78
C ASP A 368 -20.83 4.39 23.05
N PHE A 369 -22.01 4.29 22.41
CA PHE A 369 -23.10 5.26 22.57
C PHE A 369 -23.55 5.37 24.02
N SER A 370 -23.33 4.30 24.80
CA SER A 370 -23.64 4.29 26.23
C SER A 370 -22.91 5.38 27.00
N ALA A 371 -21.65 5.64 26.64
CA ALA A 371 -20.85 6.72 27.24
C ALA A 371 -21.38 8.12 26.89
N GLN A 372 -22.01 8.28 25.73
CA GLN A 372 -22.52 9.56 25.23
C GLN A 372 -23.95 9.86 25.69
N ILE A 373 -24.68 8.83 26.13
CA ILE A 373 -26.06 8.97 26.62
C ILE A 373 -26.06 9.24 28.11
N ASN A 374 -26.45 10.45 28.48
CA ASN A 374 -26.57 10.85 29.88
C ASN A 374 -27.96 10.53 30.39
N ALA A 375 -28.35 9.24 30.35
CA ALA A 375 -29.60 8.73 30.93
C ALA A 375 -29.27 7.40 31.62
N ASP A 376 -30.04 7.08 32.70
CA ASP A 376 -29.85 5.82 33.42
C ASP A 376 -30.56 4.69 32.66
N PRO A 377 -29.88 3.59 32.31
CA PRO A 377 -30.48 2.47 31.59
C PRO A 377 -31.52 1.72 32.41
N ASN A 378 -31.53 1.86 33.74
CA ASN A 378 -32.43 1.19 34.64
C ASN A 378 -33.66 2.02 34.96
N VAL A 379 -33.71 3.29 34.56
CA VAL A 379 -34.85 4.20 34.83
C VAL A 379 -35.78 4.23 33.66
N PHE A 380 -37.06 4.06 33.98
CA PHE A 380 -38.18 4.08 33.03
C PHE A 380 -39.16 5.17 33.43
N ASP A 381 -39.69 5.86 32.46
CA ASP A 381 -40.85 6.71 32.63
C ASP A 381 -42.14 5.87 32.36
N LEU A 382 -43.07 5.87 33.29
CA LEU A 382 -44.35 5.22 33.12
C LEU A 382 -45.37 6.24 32.65
N SER A 383 -45.99 6.00 31.54
CA SER A 383 -47.13 6.79 31.05
C SER A 383 -48.37 5.94 30.96
N ASN A 384 -49.53 6.57 31.16
CA ASN A 384 -50.83 5.94 30.99
C ASN A 384 -51.07 5.72 29.48
N ASP A 385 -51.59 4.56 29.10
CA ASP A 385 -52.17 4.36 27.77
C ASP A 385 -53.41 5.27 27.63
N TYR A 386 -53.45 6.05 26.54
CA TYR A 386 -54.56 6.96 26.24
C TYR A 386 -55.93 6.29 26.20
N SER A 387 -55.99 4.96 26.11
CA SER A 387 -57.22 4.16 26.13
C SER A 387 -57.63 3.67 27.51
N ALA A 388 -56.77 3.80 28.52
CA ALA A 388 -57.02 3.34 29.88
C ALA A 388 -57.40 4.51 30.77
N ASP A 389 -58.31 4.25 31.76
CA ASP A 389 -58.63 5.24 32.78
C ASP A 389 -57.49 5.39 33.80
N SER A 390 -57.48 6.52 34.51
CA SER A 390 -56.39 6.83 35.46
C SER A 390 -56.40 5.86 36.66
N GLU A 391 -57.55 5.29 37.01
CA GLU A 391 -57.66 4.35 38.14
C GLU A 391 -57.01 3.00 37.78
N SER A 392 -57.30 2.48 36.59
CA SER A 392 -56.66 1.26 36.10
C SER A 392 -55.18 1.40 36.05
N PHE A 393 -54.64 2.55 35.55
CA PHE A 393 -53.20 2.83 35.53
C PHE A 393 -52.62 2.84 36.97
N ASN A 394 -53.24 3.57 37.88
CA ASN A 394 -52.77 3.68 39.25
C ASN A 394 -52.81 2.34 39.99
N HIS A 395 -53.82 1.52 39.71
CA HIS A 395 -53.88 0.16 40.24
C HIS A 395 -52.82 -0.74 39.69
N ASP A 396 -52.64 -0.78 38.38
CA ASP A 396 -51.67 -1.61 37.70
C ASP A 396 -50.24 -1.27 38.14
N VAL A 397 -49.90 0.03 38.29
CA VAL A 397 -48.59 0.46 38.83
C VAL A 397 -48.39 -0.02 40.27
N SER A 398 -49.47 0.08 41.10
CA SER A 398 -49.43 -0.38 42.50
C SER A 398 -49.25 -1.89 42.60
N ASP A 399 -49.94 -2.64 41.76
CA ASP A 399 -49.82 -4.10 41.68
C ASP A 399 -48.42 -4.53 41.18
N ALA A 400 -47.85 -3.81 40.21
CA ALA A 400 -46.51 -4.05 39.71
C ALA A 400 -45.42 -3.81 40.79
N ILE A 401 -45.63 -2.83 41.68
CA ILE A 401 -44.75 -2.60 42.84
C ILE A 401 -44.95 -3.70 43.88
N ASP A 402 -46.17 -4.02 44.24
CA ASP A 402 -46.50 -5.09 45.20
C ASP A 402 -45.92 -6.46 44.77
N ASN A 403 -45.87 -6.71 43.45
CA ASN A 403 -45.25 -7.90 42.85
C ASN A 403 -43.75 -7.79 42.63
N ASN A 404 -43.11 -6.68 43.04
CA ASN A 404 -41.69 -6.41 42.88
C ASN A 404 -41.19 -6.39 41.41
N TYR A 405 -42.05 -5.98 40.48
CA TYR A 405 -41.67 -5.73 39.09
C TYR A 405 -41.07 -4.32 38.93
N ILE A 406 -41.52 -3.39 39.77
CA ILE A 406 -41.01 -2.03 39.93
C ILE A 406 -40.36 -1.95 41.33
N ALA A 407 -39.11 -1.45 41.39
CA ALA A 407 -38.38 -1.34 42.66
C ALA A 407 -38.63 0.01 43.36
N ASN A 408 -38.46 1.10 42.66
CA ASN A 408 -38.56 2.45 43.21
C ASN A 408 -39.43 3.29 42.27
N ILE A 409 -40.18 4.21 42.86
CA ILE A 409 -41.06 5.10 42.14
C ILE A 409 -40.86 6.54 42.60
N SER A 410 -40.92 7.47 41.67
CA SER A 410 -40.92 8.90 41.94
C SER A 410 -41.79 9.64 40.92
N LYS A 411 -42.19 10.86 41.26
CA LYS A 411 -42.80 11.75 40.29
C LYS A 411 -41.76 12.15 39.23
N ASN A 412 -42.13 12.07 37.95
CA ASN A 412 -41.28 12.55 36.88
C ASN A 412 -41.28 14.11 36.92
N GLU A 413 -40.25 14.67 37.48
CA GLU A 413 -40.01 16.10 37.40
C GLU A 413 -38.98 16.28 36.27
N ASN A 414 -39.44 16.25 35.01
CA ASN A 414 -38.62 16.52 33.82
C ASN A 414 -38.03 17.93 33.87
N TYR A 415 -36.89 18.05 34.52
CA TYR A 415 -36.01 19.19 34.33
C TYR A 415 -34.79 18.71 33.52
N SER A 416 -34.87 18.87 32.23
CA SER A 416 -33.63 19.08 31.42
C SER A 416 -33.08 20.47 31.77
N ASP A 417 -32.71 20.67 33.02
CA ASP A 417 -32.12 21.94 33.42
C ASP A 417 -30.64 21.91 33.12
N HIS A 418 -30.25 22.89 32.34
CA HIS A 418 -28.89 23.32 32.32
C HIS A 418 -28.55 23.84 33.71
N PHE A 419 -27.98 23.02 34.59
CA PHE A 419 -27.49 23.48 35.86
C PHE A 419 -26.37 24.49 35.64
N MET A 420 -26.69 25.76 35.71
CA MET A 420 -25.70 26.85 35.81
C MET A 420 -25.27 26.93 37.27
N ILE A 421 -24.09 26.41 37.56
CA ILE A 421 -23.59 26.42 38.91
C ILE A 421 -22.76 27.70 39.10
N TYR A 422 -23.30 28.62 39.90
CA TYR A 422 -22.59 29.81 40.34
C TYR A 422 -21.79 29.48 41.60
N MET A 423 -20.46 29.29 41.45
CA MET A 423 -19.62 29.21 42.64
C MET A 423 -19.20 30.60 43.06
N ASN A 424 -19.56 30.96 44.26
CA ASN A 424 -19.20 32.24 44.90
C ASN A 424 -17.80 32.11 45.55
N LEU A 425 -16.82 31.70 44.80
CA LEU A 425 -15.41 31.91 45.11
C LEU A 425 -15.01 33.24 44.48
N SER A 426 -14.03 33.95 45.04
CA SER A 426 -13.58 35.28 44.67
C SER A 426 -13.40 35.59 43.16
N ILE A 427 -13.57 34.60 42.33
CA ILE A 427 -13.74 34.65 40.86
C ILE A 427 -15.04 33.93 40.54
N ARG A 428 -16.01 34.62 39.93
CA ARG A 428 -17.26 34.00 39.42
C ARG A 428 -16.93 33.01 38.31
N THR A 429 -16.79 31.73 38.62
CA THR A 429 -16.64 30.65 37.64
C THR A 429 -18.02 30.07 37.37
N ILE A 430 -18.46 30.10 36.12
CA ILE A 430 -19.72 29.47 35.68
C ILE A 430 -19.33 28.13 35.07
N VAL A 431 -19.79 27.03 35.67
CA VAL A 431 -19.60 25.67 35.13
C VAL A 431 -20.93 25.21 34.53
N TYR A 432 -20.94 24.98 33.22
CA TYR A 432 -22.14 24.44 32.54
C TYR A 432 -22.04 22.91 32.53
N ILE A 433 -23.03 22.24 33.14
CA ILE A 433 -23.08 20.79 33.15
C ILE A 433 -24.49 20.37 32.73
N ASN A 434 -24.62 19.64 31.62
CA ASN A 434 -25.86 18.93 31.28
C ASN A 434 -26.00 17.72 32.17
N THR A 435 -27.05 17.68 32.97
CA THR A 435 -27.29 16.60 33.90
C THR A 435 -28.72 16.10 33.75
N GLU A 436 -28.94 14.82 34.11
CA GLU A 436 -30.29 14.30 34.36
C GLU A 436 -30.55 14.33 35.87
N CYS A 437 -31.78 14.68 36.23
CA CYS A 437 -32.16 14.74 37.62
C CYS A 437 -33.06 13.55 37.99
N TYR A 438 -32.67 12.83 39.03
CA TYR A 438 -33.39 11.65 39.51
C TYR A 438 -33.77 11.82 40.97
N ASN A 439 -34.74 11.02 41.42
CA ASN A 439 -35.09 10.96 42.85
C ASN A 439 -33.99 10.17 43.62
N VAL A 440 -33.75 10.55 44.86
CA VAL A 440 -32.77 9.87 45.74
C VAL A 440 -33.10 8.39 45.96
N SER A 441 -34.36 7.98 45.83
CA SER A 441 -34.79 6.57 45.91
C SER A 441 -34.22 5.71 44.79
N MET A 442 -33.72 6.33 43.70
CA MET A 442 -33.12 5.65 42.55
C MET A 442 -31.59 5.47 42.70
N ILE A 443 -31.01 5.88 43.80
CA ILE A 443 -29.59 5.63 44.06
C ILE A 443 -29.38 4.14 44.31
N GLU A 444 -28.72 3.48 43.35
CA GLU A 444 -28.30 2.09 43.52
C GLU A 444 -26.93 2.05 44.25
N GLY A 445 -26.92 1.50 45.47
CA GLY A 445 -25.70 1.28 46.23
C GLY A 445 -25.45 2.28 47.37
N LYS A 446 -24.22 2.25 47.89
CA LYS A 446 -23.76 3.12 49.00
C LYS A 446 -23.23 4.43 48.42
N LEU A 447 -23.48 5.52 49.17
CA LEU A 447 -22.80 6.78 48.93
C LEU A 447 -21.30 6.61 48.96
N TYR A 448 -20.60 7.27 48.02
CA TYR A 448 -19.15 7.31 47.99
C TYR A 448 -18.59 8.22 49.10
N ASN A 449 -19.25 9.36 49.31
CA ASN A 449 -18.90 10.32 50.35
C ASN A 449 -20.15 11.12 50.78
N GLY A 450 -20.15 11.68 51.96
CA GLY A 450 -21.25 12.52 52.48
C GLY A 450 -22.41 11.71 53.06
N ARG A 451 -23.63 12.29 52.97
CA ARG A 451 -24.87 11.72 53.52
C ARG A 451 -26.03 11.85 52.50
N MET A 452 -27.12 11.12 52.72
CA MET A 452 -28.35 11.29 51.99
C MET A 452 -28.98 12.67 52.29
N PRO A 453 -29.73 13.26 51.34
CA PRO A 453 -30.47 14.49 51.56
C PRO A 453 -31.52 14.31 52.68
N THR A 454 -31.71 15.36 53.46
CA THR A 454 -32.75 15.41 54.53
C THR A 454 -33.88 16.39 54.18
N ASN A 455 -33.70 17.18 53.13
CA ASN A 455 -34.72 18.12 52.65
C ASN A 455 -34.55 18.35 51.15
N ALA A 456 -35.54 18.96 50.51
CA ALA A 456 -35.63 19.17 49.06
C ALA A 456 -34.52 20.12 48.50
N ASN A 457 -33.87 20.90 49.34
CA ASN A 457 -32.78 21.82 48.95
C ASN A 457 -31.39 21.16 49.01
N GLU A 458 -31.34 19.88 49.34
CA GLU A 458 -30.10 19.10 49.35
C GLU A 458 -30.07 18.14 48.17
N VAL A 459 -28.87 17.98 47.57
CA VAL A 459 -28.63 17.11 46.41
C VAL A 459 -27.43 16.20 46.62
N VAL A 460 -27.53 15.03 46.02
CA VAL A 460 -26.41 14.11 45.83
C VAL A 460 -25.98 14.20 44.35
N ILE A 461 -24.71 14.28 44.12
CA ILE A 461 -24.17 14.35 42.75
C ILE A 461 -23.29 13.13 42.46
N THR A 462 -23.08 12.82 41.21
CA THR A 462 -22.17 11.75 40.79
C THR A 462 -20.71 12.20 40.76
N THR A 463 -19.79 11.24 40.88
CA THR A 463 -18.34 11.55 40.80
C THR A 463 -17.94 12.20 39.49
N GLU A 464 -18.58 11.90 38.36
CA GLU A 464 -18.32 12.54 37.07
C GLU A 464 -18.66 14.05 37.08
N ILE A 465 -19.71 14.45 37.81
CA ILE A 465 -20.01 15.86 38.04
C ILE A 465 -18.97 16.49 38.99
N ALA A 466 -18.62 15.77 40.04
CA ALA A 466 -17.66 16.22 41.03
C ALA A 466 -16.28 16.46 40.41
N ASP A 467 -15.81 15.57 39.55
CA ASP A 467 -14.55 15.71 38.82
C ASP A 467 -14.53 16.97 37.95
N LYS A 468 -15.65 17.25 37.25
CA LYS A 468 -15.76 18.48 36.45
C LYS A 468 -15.73 19.75 37.30
N PHE A 469 -16.27 19.69 38.52
CA PHE A 469 -16.13 20.80 39.46
C PHE A 469 -14.68 21.03 39.86
N ILE A 470 -13.97 19.95 40.24
CA ILE A 470 -12.57 20.02 40.62
C ILE A 470 -11.72 20.54 39.47
N ASP A 471 -11.89 20.00 38.27
CA ASP A 471 -11.14 20.41 37.05
C ASP A 471 -11.38 21.87 36.65
N SER A 472 -12.60 22.37 36.89
CA SER A 472 -13.01 23.70 36.47
C SER A 472 -12.81 24.79 37.54
N THR A 473 -12.45 24.41 38.76
CA THR A 473 -12.34 25.29 39.91
C THR A 473 -11.00 25.11 40.63
N GLN A 474 -10.80 25.80 41.74
CA GLN A 474 -9.59 25.66 42.59
C GLN A 474 -9.79 24.64 43.72
N LEU A 475 -10.80 23.76 43.63
CA LEU A 475 -11.03 22.68 44.60
C LEU A 475 -10.02 21.56 44.38
N ASN A 476 -9.57 20.94 45.46
CA ASN A 476 -8.50 19.93 45.42
C ASN A 476 -9.01 18.49 45.63
N ASN A 477 -10.18 18.33 46.25
CA ASN A 477 -10.73 17.02 46.60
C ASN A 477 -12.24 17.04 46.75
N TYR A 478 -12.84 15.85 46.82
CA TYR A 478 -14.29 15.68 46.93
C TYR A 478 -14.86 16.16 48.29
N GLU A 479 -14.06 16.25 49.35
CA GLU A 479 -14.53 16.69 50.67
C GLU A 479 -14.92 18.17 50.63
N GLU A 480 -14.21 18.96 49.87
CA GLU A 480 -14.47 20.40 49.68
C GLU A 480 -15.79 20.70 48.93
N LEU A 481 -16.33 19.69 48.22
CA LEU A 481 -17.63 19.79 47.56
C LEU A 481 -18.81 19.59 48.51
N ILE A 482 -18.63 18.81 49.58
CA ILE A 482 -19.74 18.55 50.51
C ILE A 482 -20.03 19.81 51.33
N GLY A 483 -21.29 20.23 51.36
CA GLY A 483 -21.74 21.49 51.99
C GLY A 483 -21.70 22.71 51.09
N LEU A 484 -21.20 22.57 49.88
CA LEU A 484 -21.10 23.67 48.93
C LEU A 484 -22.48 23.97 48.37
N LYS A 485 -22.82 25.24 48.35
CA LYS A 485 -24.11 25.70 47.80
C LYS A 485 -23.98 25.96 46.30
N VAL A 486 -24.78 25.27 45.53
CA VAL A 486 -24.83 25.31 44.06
C VAL A 486 -26.22 25.71 43.64
N ASN A 487 -26.38 26.89 43.04
CA ASN A 487 -27.72 27.51 42.86
C ASN A 487 -28.50 27.55 44.21
N ASP A 488 -29.67 26.97 44.22
CA ASP A 488 -30.53 26.89 45.44
C ASP A 488 -30.30 25.61 46.24
N TYR A 489 -29.40 24.72 45.77
CA TYR A 489 -29.17 23.40 46.36
C TYR A 489 -27.83 23.35 47.10
N THR A 490 -27.78 22.51 48.13
CA THR A 490 -26.54 22.18 48.85
C THR A 490 -26.11 20.76 48.53
N ILE A 491 -24.88 20.56 48.08
CA ILE A 491 -24.32 19.22 47.85
C ILE A 491 -24.14 18.54 49.21
N CYS A 492 -24.86 17.47 49.46
CA CYS A 492 -24.78 16.72 50.71
C CYS A 492 -24.10 15.34 50.60
N GLY A 493 -23.98 14.82 49.39
CA GLY A 493 -23.35 13.53 49.15
C GLY A 493 -22.90 13.30 47.73
N LEU A 494 -22.10 12.24 47.54
CA LEU A 494 -21.53 11.82 46.28
C LEU A 494 -21.83 10.33 46.04
N VAL A 495 -22.18 9.99 44.80
CA VAL A 495 -22.34 8.61 44.32
C VAL A 495 -21.30 8.33 43.23
N LYS A 496 -20.70 7.16 43.27
CA LYS A 496 -19.72 6.74 42.24
C LYS A 496 -20.44 6.37 40.94
N SER A 497 -20.28 7.17 39.92
CA SER A 497 -20.84 6.94 38.56
C SER A 497 -19.99 7.69 37.52
N ASP A 498 -19.89 7.12 36.33
CA ASP A 498 -19.33 7.72 35.11
C ASP A 498 -20.34 8.57 34.33
N LYS A 499 -21.54 8.71 34.86
CA LYS A 499 -22.65 9.50 34.32
C LYS A 499 -22.85 10.79 35.11
N LYS A 500 -23.51 11.76 34.49
CA LYS A 500 -23.78 13.08 35.09
C LYS A 500 -25.18 13.15 35.64
N TYR A 501 -25.38 12.60 36.85
CA TYR A 501 -26.67 12.58 37.52
C TYR A 501 -26.65 13.42 38.78
N ILE A 502 -27.80 14.07 39.03
CA ILE A 502 -28.09 14.74 40.28
C ILE A 502 -29.29 14.03 40.89
N TYR A 503 -29.18 13.68 42.16
CA TYR A 503 -30.26 13.06 42.92
C TYR A 503 -30.78 14.02 43.95
N ARG A 504 -32.11 14.19 43.98
CA ARG A 504 -32.81 15.07 44.96
C ARG A 504 -34.00 14.38 45.56
N MET A 505 -34.48 14.88 46.72
CA MET A 505 -35.75 14.49 47.27
C MET A 505 -36.90 15.18 46.53
N ASN A 506 -38.00 14.47 46.32
CA ASN A 506 -39.23 15.10 45.90
C ASN A 506 -39.77 16.02 47.02
N SER A 507 -40.24 17.19 46.67
CA SER A 507 -41.01 17.99 47.65
C SER A 507 -42.40 17.42 47.79
N TYR A 508 -42.64 16.77 48.90
CA TYR A 508 -43.97 16.19 49.20
C TYR A 508 -44.99 17.23 49.73
N ASP A 509 -44.68 18.50 49.66
CA ASP A 509 -45.57 19.56 50.09
C ASP A 509 -46.81 19.61 49.18
N ASN A 510 -47.98 19.18 49.77
CA ASN A 510 -49.33 19.19 49.16
C ASN A 510 -49.66 18.04 48.19
N LEU A 511 -49.47 16.78 48.59
CA LEU A 511 -50.11 15.64 47.94
C LEU A 511 -51.63 15.66 48.25
N SER A 512 -52.44 16.39 47.50
CA SER A 512 -53.87 16.28 47.50
C SER A 512 -54.35 15.47 46.29
N SER A 513 -54.70 14.22 46.49
CA SER A 513 -55.30 13.36 45.45
C SER A 513 -56.74 13.01 45.85
N THR A 514 -57.51 12.68 44.84
CA THR A 514 -58.88 12.20 45.04
C THR A 514 -58.96 10.70 44.71
N TYR A 515 -59.76 9.97 45.43
CA TYR A 515 -60.01 8.55 45.20
C TYR A 515 -61.51 8.35 44.89
N GLU A 516 -61.84 7.66 43.85
CA GLU A 516 -63.25 7.43 43.43
C GLU A 516 -63.73 6.10 43.93
N ILE A 517 -64.96 6.14 44.58
CA ILE A 517 -65.72 4.98 44.95
C ILE A 517 -67.10 5.16 44.34
N GLU A 518 -67.56 4.26 43.47
CA GLU A 518 -68.84 4.32 42.77
C GLU A 518 -69.15 5.72 42.20
N SER A 519 -68.17 6.27 41.41
CA SER A 519 -68.23 7.60 40.77
C SER A 519 -68.31 8.81 41.73
N THR A 520 -68.08 8.60 43.01
CA THR A 520 -67.99 9.69 44.01
C THR A 520 -66.51 9.84 44.43
N SER A 521 -65.92 11.06 44.28
CA SER A 521 -64.55 11.37 44.64
C SER A 521 -64.40 11.69 46.12
N TYR A 522 -63.49 11.02 46.78
CA TYR A 522 -63.10 11.24 48.17
C TYR A 522 -61.70 11.71 48.32
N PRO A 523 -61.34 12.56 49.28
CA PRO A 523 -59.95 12.94 49.55
C PRO A 523 -59.12 11.69 49.93
N MET A 524 -57.95 11.52 49.29
CA MET A 524 -57.00 10.49 49.68
C MET A 524 -55.95 11.13 50.61
N LYS A 525 -55.67 10.47 51.72
CA LYS A 525 -54.66 10.89 52.68
C LYS A 525 -53.64 9.79 52.90
N SER A 526 -52.39 10.14 53.13
CA SER A 526 -51.39 9.18 53.53
C SER A 526 -51.66 8.64 54.94
N VAL A 527 -51.34 7.36 55.12
CA VAL A 527 -51.45 6.70 56.45
C VAL A 527 -50.33 7.29 57.35
N ASN A 528 -50.66 7.73 58.55
CA ASN A 528 -49.70 8.21 59.54
C ASN A 528 -49.87 7.44 60.88
N ASP A 529 -48.84 7.63 61.79
CA ASP A 529 -48.76 6.89 63.05
C ASP A 529 -49.95 7.17 64.00
N ASN A 530 -50.76 8.19 63.76
CA ASN A 530 -51.87 8.60 64.60
C ASN A 530 -53.24 8.06 64.18
N ILE A 531 -53.27 7.19 63.19
CA ILE A 531 -54.55 6.63 62.69
C ILE A 531 -55.11 5.59 63.68
N SER A 532 -56.33 5.82 64.21
CA SER A 532 -57.04 4.86 65.04
C SER A 532 -57.93 4.01 64.13
N LEU A 533 -57.68 2.69 64.14
CA LEU A 533 -58.47 1.71 63.41
C LEU A 533 -59.70 1.29 64.27
N ARG A 534 -60.88 1.24 63.62
CA ARG A 534 -62.10 0.68 64.17
C ARG A 534 -62.23 -0.81 63.88
N ASN A 535 -61.71 -1.24 62.67
CA ASN A 535 -61.77 -2.63 62.27
C ASN A 535 -60.63 -2.87 61.24
N GLY A 536 -60.15 -4.11 61.14
CA GLY A 536 -59.11 -4.50 60.18
C GLY A 536 -57.69 -4.21 60.64
N ARG A 537 -56.77 -3.94 59.69
CA ARG A 537 -55.33 -3.66 59.86
C ARG A 537 -54.87 -2.51 58.98
N LEU A 538 -53.70 -2.00 59.25
CA LEU A 538 -53.06 -1.05 58.40
C LEU A 538 -52.66 -1.69 57.04
N PRO A 539 -52.59 -0.91 55.94
CA PRO A 539 -52.17 -1.38 54.64
C PRO A 539 -50.73 -1.87 54.70
N LYS A 540 -50.45 -2.98 54.03
CA LYS A 540 -49.12 -3.53 53.83
C LYS A 540 -48.68 -3.52 52.37
N LYS A 541 -49.64 -3.37 51.48
CA LYS A 541 -49.47 -3.31 50.04
C LYS A 541 -50.04 -2.02 49.48
N LEU A 542 -49.55 -1.59 48.35
CA LEU A 542 -50.03 -0.37 47.66
C LEU A 542 -51.49 -0.54 47.14
N THR A 543 -51.91 -1.76 46.86
CA THR A 543 -53.23 -2.14 46.45
C THR A 543 -54.21 -2.30 47.62
N GLU A 544 -53.81 -1.94 48.87
CA GLU A 544 -54.66 -1.96 50.06
C GLU A 544 -54.97 -0.55 50.54
N VAL A 545 -56.17 -0.31 50.84
CA VAL A 545 -56.68 1.00 51.33
C VAL A 545 -57.46 0.87 52.63
N LEU A 546 -57.47 1.95 53.43
CA LEU A 546 -58.36 2.10 54.52
C LEU A 546 -59.46 3.07 54.11
N VAL A 547 -60.66 2.81 54.58
CA VAL A 547 -61.81 3.71 54.36
C VAL A 547 -62.28 4.30 55.71
N SER A 548 -62.68 5.57 55.70
CA SER A 548 -63.30 6.16 56.88
C SER A 548 -64.60 5.45 57.20
N TYR A 549 -65.05 5.45 58.50
CA TYR A 549 -66.24 4.78 58.92
C TYR A 549 -67.50 5.33 58.20
N ASN A 550 -67.50 6.59 57.83
CA ASN A 550 -68.64 7.18 57.10
C ASN A 550 -68.81 6.60 55.70
N ILE A 551 -67.70 6.47 54.92
CA ILE A 551 -67.69 5.83 53.60
C ILE A 551 -68.06 4.36 53.71
N PHE A 552 -67.44 3.66 54.66
CA PHE A 552 -67.75 2.23 54.93
C PHE A 552 -69.24 1.94 55.21
N LYS A 553 -69.85 2.78 56.00
CA LYS A 553 -71.29 2.65 56.30
C LYS A 553 -72.20 3.08 55.11
N GLN A 554 -71.83 4.15 54.44
CA GLN A 554 -72.60 4.71 53.31
C GLN A 554 -72.75 3.70 52.17
N TYR A 555 -71.63 3.07 51.78
CA TYR A 555 -71.57 2.13 50.67
C TYR A 555 -71.72 0.65 51.10
N LYS A 556 -72.02 0.38 52.40
CA LYS A 556 -72.19 -0.96 52.98
C LYS A 556 -71.01 -1.91 52.66
N LEU A 557 -69.80 -1.41 52.72
CA LEU A 557 -68.57 -2.13 52.40
C LEU A 557 -68.19 -3.10 53.54
N ASN A 558 -67.41 -4.13 53.23
CA ASN A 558 -66.76 -5.03 54.20
C ASN A 558 -65.23 -4.98 54.10
N VAL A 559 -64.57 -5.28 55.19
CA VAL A 559 -63.13 -5.48 55.16
C VAL A 559 -62.85 -6.73 54.32
N GLY A 560 -61.97 -6.59 53.26
CA GLY A 560 -61.70 -7.61 52.26
C GLY A 560 -62.44 -7.40 50.96
N ASP A 561 -63.39 -6.44 50.87
CA ASP A 561 -64.05 -6.11 49.60
C ASP A 561 -63.04 -5.48 48.62
N LYS A 562 -63.17 -5.81 47.33
CA LYS A 562 -62.48 -5.23 46.25
C LYS A 562 -63.26 -4.06 45.63
N LEU A 563 -62.69 -2.89 45.62
CA LEU A 563 -63.27 -1.70 44.99
C LEU A 563 -63.20 -1.76 43.46
N GLU A 564 -63.94 -0.89 42.75
CA GLU A 564 -63.84 -0.78 41.28
C GLU A 564 -62.46 -0.44 40.75
N SER A 565 -61.70 0.35 41.52
CA SER A 565 -60.33 0.63 41.27
C SER A 565 -59.39 -0.60 41.29
N GLY A 566 -59.90 -1.75 41.77
CA GLY A 566 -59.11 -2.95 41.94
C GLY A 566 -58.48 -3.10 43.32
N ASP A 567 -58.46 -2.06 44.16
CA ASP A 567 -57.87 -2.04 45.50
C ASP A 567 -58.72 -2.77 46.53
N TYR A 568 -58.11 -3.27 47.60
CA TYR A 568 -58.75 -4.04 48.65
C TYR A 568 -58.92 -3.23 49.96
N ILE A 569 -60.04 -3.24 50.53
CA ILE A 569 -60.26 -2.63 51.84
C ILE A 569 -59.56 -3.50 52.91
N CYS A 570 -58.51 -3.04 53.54
CA CYS A 570 -57.83 -3.76 54.59
C CYS A 570 -58.19 -3.36 55.99
N GLY A 571 -58.90 -2.22 56.17
CA GLY A 571 -59.40 -1.77 57.45
C GLY A 571 -60.29 -0.52 57.39
N VAL A 572 -60.84 -0.14 58.54
CA VAL A 572 -61.75 0.99 58.69
C VAL A 572 -61.17 1.95 59.73
N VAL A 573 -61.08 3.22 59.39
CA VAL A 573 -60.59 4.28 60.26
C VAL A 573 -61.76 4.80 61.10
N ALA A 574 -61.49 5.08 62.37
CA ALA A 574 -62.55 5.49 63.32
C ALA A 574 -63.03 6.93 63.12
N ASP A 575 -62.25 7.77 62.42
CA ASP A 575 -62.60 9.15 62.23
C ASP A 575 -63.71 9.33 61.16
N GLY A 576 -64.40 10.47 61.22
CA GLY A 576 -65.55 10.74 60.38
C GLY A 576 -65.29 11.60 59.15
N ASP A 577 -64.05 11.80 58.74
CA ASP A 577 -63.67 12.81 57.76
C ASP A 577 -64.03 12.48 56.29
N GLY A 578 -64.60 11.31 56.02
CA GLY A 578 -64.97 10.93 54.66
C GLY A 578 -63.81 10.83 53.72
N CYS A 579 -62.71 10.28 54.22
CA CYS A 579 -61.45 10.10 53.46
C CYS A 579 -61.16 8.63 53.22
N VAL A 580 -60.37 8.37 52.17
CA VAL A 580 -59.68 7.09 51.92
C VAL A 580 -58.20 7.27 52.34
N TYR A 581 -57.67 6.28 53.04
CA TYR A 581 -56.24 6.34 53.48
C TYR A 581 -55.48 5.21 52.82
N ALA A 582 -54.33 5.58 52.26
CA ALA A 582 -53.39 4.68 51.54
C ALA A 582 -51.98 4.90 51.99
N LEU A 583 -51.06 4.00 51.58
CA LEU A 583 -49.63 4.23 51.74
C LEU A 583 -49.20 5.47 50.95
N GLU A 584 -48.12 6.13 51.40
CA GLU A 584 -47.62 7.37 50.85
C GLU A 584 -47.32 7.25 49.36
N GLU A 585 -46.69 6.14 48.92
CA GLU A 585 -46.39 5.84 47.54
C GLU A 585 -47.66 5.71 46.68
N ARG A 586 -48.77 5.18 47.24
CA ARG A 586 -50.08 5.12 46.55
C ARG A 586 -50.67 6.53 46.33
N CYS A 587 -50.51 7.39 47.32
CA CYS A 587 -50.90 8.81 47.19
C CYS A 587 -50.09 9.51 46.13
N LEU A 588 -48.80 9.19 46.02
CA LEU A 588 -47.90 9.69 44.99
C LEU A 588 -48.35 9.24 43.58
N ILE A 589 -48.69 7.96 43.44
CA ILE A 589 -49.15 7.38 42.14
C ILE A 589 -50.44 8.09 41.70
N ASN A 590 -51.40 8.26 42.58
CA ASN A 590 -52.64 8.93 42.23
C ASN A 590 -52.45 10.41 41.87
N ASN A 591 -51.46 11.06 42.45
CA ASN A 591 -51.19 12.47 42.19
C ASN A 591 -50.33 12.66 40.91
N ALA A 592 -49.68 11.63 40.50
CA ALA A 592 -48.75 11.65 39.32
C ALA A 592 -49.46 11.33 38.00
N SER A 593 -50.76 10.95 38.02
CA SER A 593 -51.53 10.57 36.83
C SER A 593 -51.52 11.58 35.67
N THR A 594 -51.22 12.86 35.96
CA THR A 594 -51.12 13.92 34.95
C THR A 594 -49.68 14.31 34.56
N SER A 595 -48.68 13.88 35.33
CA SER A 595 -47.28 14.32 35.16
C SER A 595 -46.30 13.19 34.85
N GLY A 596 -46.78 11.95 34.77
CA GLY A 596 -45.92 10.76 34.59
C GLY A 596 -45.18 10.34 35.85
N LEU A 597 -44.80 9.09 35.92
CA LEU A 597 -44.03 8.49 36.99
C LEU A 597 -42.69 8.05 36.46
N GLN A 598 -41.67 8.17 37.28
CA GLN A 598 -40.32 7.65 37.00
C GLN A 598 -40.04 6.48 37.94
N CYS A 599 -39.52 5.38 37.43
CA CYS A 599 -39.26 4.19 38.22
C CYS A 599 -38.01 3.42 37.79
N THR A 600 -37.50 2.59 38.71
CA THR A 600 -36.58 1.52 38.35
C THR A 600 -37.31 0.20 38.20
N VAL A 601 -37.01 -0.54 37.14
CA VAL A 601 -37.76 -1.75 36.74
C VAL A 601 -36.90 -2.99 36.99
N ASN A 602 -37.42 -3.93 37.79
CA ASN A 602 -36.78 -5.22 38.06
C ASN A 602 -37.08 -6.26 36.96
N ASN A 603 -38.27 -6.18 36.37
CA ASN A 603 -38.72 -7.11 35.34
C ASN A 603 -39.57 -6.40 34.28
N SER A 604 -38.95 -5.97 33.22
CA SER A 604 -39.60 -5.25 32.12
C SER A 604 -40.58 -6.13 31.31
N GLU A 605 -40.31 -7.44 31.20
CA GLU A 605 -41.18 -8.36 30.45
C GLU A 605 -42.55 -8.48 31.16
N LYS A 606 -42.56 -8.62 32.48
CA LYS A 606 -43.77 -8.68 33.29
C LYS A 606 -44.51 -7.35 33.35
N LEU A 607 -43.78 -6.24 33.34
CA LEU A 607 -44.40 -4.92 33.29
C LEU A 607 -45.14 -4.68 31.98
N ASN A 608 -44.67 -5.21 30.87
CA ASN A 608 -45.33 -5.12 29.57
C ASN A 608 -46.64 -5.96 29.47
N GLU A 609 -46.92 -6.85 30.44
CA GLU A 609 -48.20 -7.58 30.51
C GLU A 609 -49.38 -6.68 30.96
N TYR A 610 -49.10 -5.57 31.65
CA TYR A 610 -50.10 -4.58 32.06
C TYR A 610 -50.51 -3.69 30.87
N LYS A 611 -51.79 -3.62 30.55
CA LYS A 611 -52.27 -2.88 29.38
C LYS A 611 -52.35 -1.37 29.59
N SER A 612 -52.47 -0.93 30.84
CA SER A 612 -52.57 0.48 31.19
C SER A 612 -51.25 1.19 31.31
N ILE A 613 -50.12 0.44 31.37
CA ILE A 613 -48.79 0.98 31.60
C ILE A 613 -47.99 0.94 30.31
N ILE A 614 -47.46 2.08 29.86
CA ILE A 614 -46.48 2.17 28.80
C ILE A 614 -45.13 2.54 29.43
N PRO A 615 -44.24 1.57 29.61
CA PRO A 615 -42.90 1.85 30.13
C PRO A 615 -42.00 2.40 29.03
N VAL A 616 -41.50 3.59 29.22
CA VAL A 616 -40.62 4.28 28.25
C VAL A 616 -39.21 4.38 28.82
N ASN A 617 -38.25 3.72 28.19
CA ASN A 617 -36.84 3.83 28.54
C ASN A 617 -36.14 4.83 27.60
N TYR A 618 -35.93 6.04 28.08
CA TYR A 618 -35.27 7.08 27.30
C TYR A 618 -33.82 6.75 26.94
N TYR A 619 -33.11 5.98 27.76
CA TYR A 619 -31.79 5.49 27.41
C TYR A 619 -31.82 4.62 26.16
N GLN A 620 -32.75 3.65 26.13
CA GLN A 620 -32.89 2.75 24.96
C GLN A 620 -33.31 3.52 23.70
N ILE A 621 -34.23 4.47 23.82
CA ILE A 621 -34.68 5.29 22.69
C ILE A 621 -33.51 6.13 22.15
N ARG A 622 -32.80 6.81 23.03
CA ARG A 622 -31.64 7.62 22.64
C ARG A 622 -30.52 6.75 22.05
N TYR A 623 -30.31 5.56 22.60
CA TYR A 623 -29.36 4.59 22.08
C TYR A 623 -29.74 4.12 20.67
N GLN A 624 -31.03 3.75 20.50
CA GLN A 624 -31.53 3.29 19.21
C GLN A 624 -31.48 4.39 18.15
N ASN A 625 -31.89 5.61 18.48
CA ASN A 625 -31.81 6.75 17.56
C ASN A 625 -30.35 7.00 17.11
N LYS A 626 -29.38 6.98 18.04
CA LYS A 626 -27.95 7.12 17.69
C LYS A 626 -27.45 5.96 16.83
N LEU A 627 -27.92 4.75 17.08
CA LEU A 627 -27.57 3.57 16.28
C LEU A 627 -28.13 3.68 14.86
N ASP A 628 -29.37 4.19 14.73
CA ASP A 628 -30.02 4.40 13.44
C ASP A 628 -29.31 5.49 12.64
N ASP A 629 -28.99 6.63 13.25
CA ASP A 629 -28.18 7.70 12.66
C ASP A 629 -26.81 7.19 12.18
N TYR A 630 -26.14 6.38 13.01
CA TYR A 630 -24.89 5.73 12.61
C TYR A 630 -25.08 4.78 11.43
N ASN A 631 -26.14 3.96 11.46
CA ASN A 631 -26.44 3.01 10.40
C ASN A 631 -26.77 3.70 9.06
N GLU A 632 -27.42 4.85 9.09
CA GLU A 632 -27.70 5.65 7.89
C GLU A 632 -26.42 6.26 7.31
N THR A 633 -25.53 6.77 8.16
CA THR A 633 -24.35 7.52 7.73
C THR A 633 -23.16 6.62 7.36
N LYS A 634 -22.98 5.48 8.02
CA LYS A 634 -21.83 4.59 7.81
C LYS A 634 -21.66 4.12 6.36
N TYR A 635 -22.76 3.82 5.67
CA TYR A 635 -22.72 3.38 4.27
C TYR A 635 -22.24 4.49 3.34
N VAL A 636 -22.58 5.75 3.64
CA VAL A 636 -22.11 6.91 2.88
C VAL A 636 -20.60 7.05 3.05
N TYR A 637 -20.08 6.91 4.27
CA TYR A 637 -18.61 6.97 4.51
C TYR A 637 -17.87 5.83 3.83
N PHE A 638 -18.39 4.60 3.90
CA PHE A 638 -17.80 3.46 3.17
C PHE A 638 -17.83 3.65 1.65
N ALA A 639 -18.89 4.24 1.11
CA ALA A 639 -18.96 4.57 -0.32
C ALA A 639 -17.87 5.59 -0.71
N ILE A 640 -17.68 6.64 0.10
CA ILE A 640 -16.63 7.64 -0.13
C ILE A 640 -15.24 6.99 -0.03
N GLU A 641 -14.97 6.14 0.97
CA GLU A 641 -13.72 5.40 1.09
C GLU A 641 -13.46 4.51 -0.11
N ALA A 642 -14.48 3.80 -0.61
CA ALA A 642 -14.37 2.98 -1.80
C ALA A 642 -14.00 3.81 -3.04
N VAL A 643 -14.61 4.98 -3.23
CA VAL A 643 -14.25 5.92 -4.31
C VAL A 643 -12.80 6.38 -4.17
N LEU A 644 -12.36 6.75 -2.97
CA LEU A 644 -10.97 7.14 -2.71
C LEU A 644 -9.98 6.00 -2.98
N LEU A 645 -10.34 4.76 -2.64
CA LEU A 645 -9.53 3.58 -2.97
C LEU A 645 -9.40 3.37 -4.48
N VAL A 646 -10.48 3.58 -5.24
CA VAL A 646 -10.44 3.54 -6.71
C VAL A 646 -9.53 4.63 -7.26
N ILE A 647 -9.62 5.86 -6.74
CA ILE A 647 -8.72 6.97 -7.13
C ILE A 647 -7.27 6.62 -6.79
N CYS A 648 -7.00 6.02 -5.63
CA CYS A 648 -5.68 5.54 -5.23
C CYS A 648 -5.16 4.47 -6.19
N ALA A 649 -5.98 3.51 -6.58
CA ALA A 649 -5.66 2.46 -7.55
C ALA A 649 -5.31 3.03 -8.92
N ILE A 650 -6.13 3.95 -9.43
CA ILE A 650 -5.91 4.64 -10.71
C ILE A 650 -4.61 5.44 -10.66
N TYR A 651 -4.41 6.21 -9.61
CA TYR A 651 -3.19 7.01 -9.42
C TYR A 651 -1.93 6.15 -9.41
N THR A 652 -1.90 5.09 -8.60
CA THR A 652 -0.75 4.19 -8.52
C THR A 652 -0.49 3.48 -9.85
N PHE A 653 -1.55 3.04 -10.55
CA PHE A 653 -1.44 2.44 -11.88
C PHE A 653 -0.78 3.39 -12.88
N PHE A 654 -1.30 4.62 -13.03
CA PHE A 654 -0.75 5.58 -14.01
C PHE A 654 0.66 6.06 -13.65
N THR A 655 0.93 6.26 -12.35
CA THR A 655 2.27 6.64 -11.89
C THR A 655 3.28 5.54 -12.19
N MET A 656 2.95 4.29 -11.90
CA MET A 656 3.83 3.15 -12.19
C MET A 656 3.94 2.87 -13.68
N LYS A 657 2.86 3.04 -14.46
CA LYS A 657 2.89 2.94 -15.92
C LYS A 657 3.81 4.00 -16.54
N SER A 658 3.72 5.25 -16.08
CA SER A 658 4.62 6.32 -16.53
C SER A 658 6.07 6.03 -16.20
N ARG A 659 6.36 5.54 -15.00
CA ARG A 659 7.71 5.12 -14.60
C ARG A 659 8.21 3.94 -15.42
N MET A 660 7.37 2.93 -15.62
CA MET A 660 7.71 1.78 -16.46
C MET A 660 8.08 2.20 -17.88
N LEU A 661 7.35 3.15 -18.47
CA LEU A 661 7.65 3.66 -19.81
C LEU A 661 8.99 4.42 -19.85
N GLN A 662 9.34 5.14 -18.80
CA GLN A 662 10.65 5.78 -18.68
C GLN A 662 11.79 4.76 -18.50
N ASP A 663 11.53 3.69 -17.76
CA ASP A 663 12.54 2.67 -17.43
C ASP A 663 12.54 1.51 -18.46
N ILE A 664 11.75 1.57 -19.55
CA ILE A 664 11.50 0.41 -20.41
C ILE A 664 12.78 -0.13 -21.06
N TYR A 665 13.66 0.78 -21.50
CA TYR A 665 14.96 0.43 -22.05
C TYR A 665 15.86 -0.25 -20.99
N GLU A 666 15.91 0.32 -19.78
CA GLU A 666 16.64 -0.29 -18.66
C GLU A 666 16.08 -1.68 -18.32
N ILE A 667 14.73 -1.84 -18.33
CA ILE A 667 14.08 -3.15 -18.11
C ILE A 667 14.50 -4.13 -19.21
N GLY A 668 14.55 -3.69 -20.46
CA GLY A 668 15.04 -4.49 -21.59
C GLY A 668 16.45 -4.99 -21.37
N VAL A 669 17.41 -4.08 -21.14
CA VAL A 669 18.82 -4.40 -20.87
C VAL A 669 18.97 -5.32 -19.65
N ARG A 670 18.26 -5.07 -18.57
CA ARG A 670 18.27 -5.94 -17.38
C ARG A 670 17.77 -7.35 -17.70
N ARG A 671 16.73 -7.47 -18.54
CA ARG A 671 16.19 -8.76 -18.99
C ARG A 671 17.17 -9.50 -19.90
N GLU A 672 17.85 -8.81 -20.79
CA GLU A 672 18.89 -9.38 -21.66
C GLU A 672 20.06 -9.94 -20.83
N LEU A 673 20.47 -9.23 -19.78
CA LEU A 673 21.49 -9.70 -18.84
C LEU A 673 21.04 -10.87 -17.97
N GLY A 674 19.77 -11.30 -18.07
CA GLY A 674 19.21 -12.46 -17.38
C GLY A 674 18.56 -12.16 -16.03
N GLN A 675 18.13 -10.92 -15.77
CA GLN A 675 17.39 -10.59 -14.55
C GLN A 675 16.04 -11.29 -14.54
N LYS A 676 15.73 -12.00 -13.45
CA LYS A 676 14.45 -12.73 -13.27
C LYS A 676 13.26 -11.76 -13.23
N ARG A 677 12.12 -12.17 -13.82
CA ARG A 677 10.86 -11.43 -13.78
C ARG A 677 10.43 -11.07 -12.36
N LYS A 678 10.47 -12.04 -11.43
CA LYS A 678 10.12 -11.83 -10.02
C LYS A 678 10.93 -10.71 -9.37
N SER A 679 12.19 -10.53 -9.75
CA SER A 679 13.05 -9.45 -9.24
C SER A 679 12.60 -8.07 -9.73
N ILE A 680 12.16 -7.95 -10.99
CA ILE A 680 11.65 -6.69 -11.55
C ILE A 680 10.29 -6.37 -10.93
N ILE A 681 9.39 -7.37 -10.81
CA ILE A 681 8.10 -7.21 -10.13
C ILE A 681 8.30 -6.75 -8.68
N GLY A 682 9.25 -7.37 -7.95
CA GLY A 682 9.59 -6.97 -6.59
C GLY A 682 10.11 -5.53 -6.50
N LYS A 683 10.89 -5.05 -7.49
CA LYS A 683 11.33 -3.65 -7.55
C LYS A 683 10.14 -2.70 -7.69
N TYR A 684 9.16 -3.01 -8.55
CA TYR A 684 7.97 -2.18 -8.72
C TYR A 684 6.99 -2.27 -7.54
N ALA A 685 6.89 -3.46 -6.90
CA ALA A 685 6.14 -3.60 -5.64
C ALA A 685 6.75 -2.72 -4.54
N LEU A 686 8.07 -2.77 -4.37
CA LEU A 686 8.79 -1.91 -3.41
C LEU A 686 8.60 -0.42 -3.73
N ARG A 687 8.67 -0.04 -5.01
CA ARG A 687 8.46 1.34 -5.46
C ARG A 687 7.03 1.82 -5.15
N SER A 688 6.02 0.98 -5.38
CA SER A 688 4.62 1.28 -5.01
C SER A 688 4.47 1.41 -3.50
N PHE A 689 5.01 0.48 -2.72
CA PHE A 689 5.03 0.53 -1.27
C PHE A 689 5.67 1.82 -0.76
N MET A 690 6.86 2.18 -1.23
CA MET A 690 7.57 3.40 -0.84
C MET A 690 6.79 4.67 -1.23
N THR A 691 6.15 4.67 -2.41
CA THR A 691 5.33 5.81 -2.85
C THR A 691 4.15 6.02 -1.91
N ILE A 692 3.42 4.96 -1.54
CA ILE A 692 2.28 5.03 -0.61
C ILE A 692 2.76 5.49 0.76
N THR A 693 3.85 4.90 1.28
CA THR A 693 4.40 5.23 2.61
C THR A 693 4.85 6.69 2.70
N LEU A 694 5.63 7.14 1.73
CA LEU A 694 6.24 8.50 1.75
C LEU A 694 5.27 9.61 1.32
N THR A 695 4.07 9.27 0.85
CA THR A 695 3.05 10.27 0.50
C THR A 695 1.80 10.07 1.34
N MET A 696 0.96 9.13 0.99
CA MET A 696 -0.36 8.93 1.58
C MET A 696 -0.29 8.60 3.08
N MET A 697 0.59 7.65 3.48
CA MET A 697 0.73 7.31 4.91
C MET A 697 1.34 8.44 5.72
N LEU A 698 2.24 9.22 5.14
CA LEU A 698 2.76 10.41 5.82
C LEU A 698 1.64 11.44 6.06
N GLY A 699 0.76 11.66 5.07
CA GLY A 699 -0.42 12.51 5.22
C GLY A 699 -1.37 12.00 6.31
N TYR A 700 -1.63 10.71 6.29
CA TYR A 700 -2.46 10.04 7.31
C TYR A 700 -1.87 10.17 8.72
N ILE A 701 -0.58 9.93 8.90
CA ILE A 701 0.10 10.02 10.20
C ILE A 701 0.11 11.46 10.73
N ILE A 702 0.45 12.45 9.88
CA ILE A 702 0.49 13.85 10.30
C ILE A 702 -0.89 14.33 10.72
N SER A 703 -1.94 14.01 9.96
CA SER A 703 -3.32 14.38 10.33
C SER A 703 -3.78 13.68 11.61
N ASN A 704 -3.36 12.41 11.84
CA ASN A 704 -3.65 11.70 13.08
C ASN A 704 -2.99 12.35 14.31
N LEU A 705 -1.73 12.77 14.18
CA LEU A 705 -1.02 13.49 15.25
C LEU A 705 -1.67 14.84 15.58
N ILE A 706 -2.10 15.58 14.55
CA ILE A 706 -2.81 16.84 14.72
C ILE A 706 -4.15 16.61 15.42
N TYR A 707 -4.91 15.62 14.98
CA TYR A 707 -6.18 15.24 15.60
C TYR A 707 -5.98 14.79 17.06
N GLY A 708 -4.98 13.96 17.34
CA GLY A 708 -4.68 13.50 18.70
C GLY A 708 -4.36 14.68 19.64
N TYR A 709 -3.60 15.66 19.17
CA TYR A 709 -3.35 16.88 19.94
C TYR A 709 -4.64 17.68 20.21
N ILE A 710 -5.50 17.83 19.19
CA ILE A 710 -6.79 18.52 19.33
C ILE A 710 -7.70 17.73 20.28
N ALA A 711 -7.77 16.40 20.16
CA ALA A 711 -8.59 15.55 20.99
C ALA A 711 -8.20 15.65 22.48
N VAL A 712 -6.91 15.61 22.80
CA VAL A 712 -6.43 15.80 24.17
C VAL A 712 -6.87 17.16 24.71
N LYS A 713 -6.75 18.22 23.92
CA LYS A 713 -7.12 19.58 24.33
C LYS A 713 -8.64 19.75 24.51
N VAL A 714 -9.44 19.19 23.61
CA VAL A 714 -10.92 19.22 23.68
C VAL A 714 -11.40 18.42 24.88
N ASN A 715 -10.85 17.22 25.10
CA ASN A 715 -11.21 16.38 26.24
C ASN A 715 -10.86 17.04 27.58
N SER A 716 -9.72 17.77 27.64
CA SER A 716 -9.37 18.53 28.85
C SER A 716 -10.33 19.72 29.12
N LEU A 717 -11.06 20.18 28.12
CA LEU A 717 -12.09 21.23 28.25
C LEU A 717 -13.51 20.67 28.46
N GLY A 718 -13.62 19.35 28.71
CA GLY A 718 -14.90 18.68 28.95
C GLY A 718 -15.65 18.21 27.71
N GLY A 719 -15.06 18.33 26.52
CA GLY A 719 -15.56 17.69 25.30
C GLY A 719 -15.13 16.21 25.25
N TYR A 720 -15.72 15.47 24.32
CA TYR A 720 -15.32 14.08 24.04
C TYR A 720 -14.90 13.96 22.57
N LEU A 721 -13.65 13.52 22.32
CA LEU A 721 -13.17 13.11 21.02
C LEU A 721 -12.45 11.74 21.17
N PRO A 722 -12.87 10.73 20.40
CA PRO A 722 -12.36 9.37 20.53
C PRO A 722 -10.90 9.25 20.09
N SER A 723 -10.19 8.24 20.61
CA SER A 723 -8.83 7.91 20.19
C SER A 723 -8.85 7.03 18.93
N VAL A 724 -8.36 7.55 17.81
CA VAL A 724 -8.36 6.87 16.50
C VAL A 724 -7.21 5.85 16.34
N LEU A 725 -6.14 5.99 17.12
CA LEU A 725 -4.93 5.15 16.99
C LEU A 725 -5.11 3.67 17.34
N VAL A 726 -6.17 3.32 18.05
CA VAL A 726 -6.37 1.99 18.65
C VAL A 726 -7.49 1.18 17.98
N SER A 727 -8.18 1.75 16.99
CA SER A 727 -9.31 1.06 16.34
C SER A 727 -8.85 -0.03 15.37
N ALA A 728 -9.46 -1.22 15.45
CA ALA A 728 -9.23 -2.33 14.53
C ALA A 728 -9.55 -1.95 13.07
N SER A 729 -10.56 -1.12 12.83
CA SER A 729 -10.93 -0.62 11.50
C SER A 729 -9.79 0.14 10.82
N THR A 730 -9.02 0.93 11.57
CA THR A 730 -7.83 1.64 11.11
C THR A 730 -6.77 0.70 10.52
N TYR A 731 -6.48 -0.41 11.19
CA TYR A 731 -5.50 -1.39 10.71
C TYR A 731 -5.97 -2.08 9.42
N TYR A 732 -7.25 -2.45 9.34
CA TYR A 732 -7.82 -3.04 8.13
C TYR A 732 -7.78 -2.07 6.95
N LEU A 733 -8.11 -0.79 7.16
CA LEU A 733 -8.04 0.24 6.14
C LEU A 733 -6.60 0.40 5.59
N ILE A 734 -5.60 0.48 6.48
CA ILE A 734 -4.19 0.56 6.09
C ILE A 734 -3.78 -0.65 5.24
N LEU A 735 -4.14 -1.87 5.65
CA LEU A 735 -3.84 -3.09 4.89
C LEU A 735 -4.48 -3.07 3.50
N ILE A 736 -5.74 -2.62 3.39
CA ILE A 736 -6.45 -2.51 2.11
C ILE A 736 -5.76 -1.49 1.19
N ILE A 737 -5.37 -0.33 1.69
CA ILE A 737 -4.67 0.72 0.94
C ILE A 737 -3.37 0.19 0.36
N TYR A 738 -2.54 -0.48 1.17
CA TYR A 738 -1.29 -1.10 0.69
C TYR A 738 -1.56 -2.22 -0.31
N GLY A 739 -2.52 -3.09 -0.03
CA GLY A 739 -2.90 -4.21 -0.91
C GLY A 739 -3.32 -3.71 -2.30
N VAL A 740 -4.26 -2.78 -2.34
CA VAL A 740 -4.76 -2.16 -3.58
C VAL A 740 -3.63 -1.42 -4.32
N GLY A 741 -2.90 -0.55 -3.63
CA GLY A 741 -1.87 0.26 -4.26
C GLY A 741 -0.70 -0.57 -4.82
N ILE A 742 -0.26 -1.62 -4.13
CA ILE A 742 0.78 -2.52 -4.64
C ILE A 742 0.26 -3.34 -5.82
N LEU A 743 -0.95 -3.90 -5.72
CA LEU A 743 -1.56 -4.69 -6.79
C LEU A 743 -1.64 -3.88 -8.09
N PHE A 744 -2.26 -2.69 -8.05
CA PHE A 744 -2.42 -1.84 -9.23
C PHE A 744 -1.09 -1.26 -9.72
N GLY A 745 -0.11 -1.06 -8.83
CA GLY A 745 1.22 -0.63 -9.20
C GLY A 745 2.04 -1.67 -9.98
N ILE A 746 1.78 -2.96 -9.78
CA ILE A 746 2.47 -4.07 -10.47
C ILE A 746 1.85 -4.36 -11.84
N ILE A 747 0.55 -4.15 -12.05
CA ILE A 747 -0.19 -4.50 -13.27
C ILE A 747 0.51 -4.02 -14.56
N PRO A 748 0.97 -2.76 -14.69
CA PRO A 748 1.62 -2.29 -15.92
C PRO A 748 2.85 -3.13 -16.30
N VAL A 749 3.64 -3.50 -15.29
CA VAL A 749 4.89 -4.24 -15.47
C VAL A 749 4.62 -5.70 -15.85
N LEU A 750 3.57 -6.31 -15.31
CA LEU A 750 3.18 -7.68 -15.66
C LEU A 750 2.88 -7.81 -17.16
N GLY A 751 2.22 -6.81 -17.76
CA GLY A 751 1.94 -6.77 -19.20
C GLY A 751 3.22 -6.72 -20.04
N LEU A 752 4.21 -5.91 -19.65
CA LEU A 752 5.49 -5.80 -20.31
C LEU A 752 6.31 -7.09 -20.20
N LEU A 753 6.38 -7.68 -19.01
CA LEU A 753 7.19 -8.87 -18.74
C LEU A 753 6.65 -10.17 -19.37
N ARG A 754 5.49 -10.15 -20.01
CA ARG A 754 5.01 -11.26 -20.86
C ARG A 754 5.80 -11.36 -22.17
N LYS A 755 6.43 -10.27 -22.62
CA LYS A 755 7.26 -10.23 -23.82
C LYS A 755 8.63 -10.83 -23.56
N THR A 756 9.29 -11.33 -24.63
CA THR A 756 10.68 -11.77 -24.57
C THR A 756 11.63 -10.57 -24.46
N PRO A 757 12.86 -10.74 -23.94
CA PRO A 757 13.83 -9.65 -23.86
C PRO A 757 14.06 -8.96 -25.21
N ALA A 758 14.26 -9.72 -26.27
CA ALA A 758 14.42 -9.20 -27.62
C ALA A 758 13.23 -8.36 -28.09
N GLN A 759 11.98 -8.79 -27.77
CA GLN A 759 10.77 -8.01 -28.11
C GLN A 759 10.60 -6.73 -27.29
N ILE A 760 11.22 -6.63 -26.11
CA ILE A 760 11.17 -5.42 -25.31
C ILE A 760 12.12 -4.38 -25.90
N VAL A 761 13.34 -4.76 -26.23
CA VAL A 761 14.37 -3.83 -26.74
C VAL A 761 14.05 -3.40 -28.18
N SER A 762 13.77 -4.34 -29.11
CA SER A 762 13.51 -4.03 -30.51
C SER A 762 12.34 -3.06 -30.76
N LYS A 763 11.42 -2.93 -29.82
CA LYS A 763 10.26 -2.03 -29.95
C LYS A 763 10.60 -0.56 -29.66
N TYR A 764 11.78 -0.29 -29.11
CA TYR A 764 12.21 1.03 -28.64
C TYR A 764 13.55 1.48 -29.23
N ASP A 765 14.11 0.71 -30.17
CA ASP A 765 15.26 1.11 -31.01
C ASP A 765 14.84 2.02 -32.19
N ILE A 766 13.64 2.68 -32.09
CA ILE A 766 13.13 3.62 -33.11
C ILE A 766 13.21 5.05 -32.57
#